data_3747b152ab313bc5128fe71707cfc762
#
_entry.id   3747b152ab313bc5128fe71707cfc762
#
_cell.length_a   1.000
_cell.length_b   1.000
_cell.length_c   1.000
_cell.angle_alpha   90.00
_cell.angle_beta   90.00
_cell.angle_gamma   90.00
#
_symmetry.space_group_name_H-M   'P 1'
#
loop_
_entity.id
_entity.type
_entity.pdbx_description
1 polymer ?
#
loop_
_entity_poly.entity_id
_entity_poly.type
_entity_poly.pdbx_seq_one_letter_code
_entity_poly.pdbx_strand_id
1 'polypeptide(L)'
;MLGPWQDSLFGGVLVVNAVIGIAQELRAKRALDRLAMLSQTHALVLRSGRVVNIAASEIVLDDIFMLAAGDQVLVDALVLSAEELELDESLLSGEAEPVPKHISDEVLSGSLVVAGTARCRATRVGSASHVNSMTTEARKFSLAHSELRAGINRILSYVAWAIVPTTVLLVASQLGLRIPLTDALRFSVGAVVAMVPEGLVLLTSAALALGAIRLSRQQTLVQDLPALETLARIDTVCLDKTGTLTDRDPELVRVDWLTDKDVGAKALAALAAADPHPNTTLQAIARAYNDPQVPAPEHAVPFSSSRKWAGAQFASLGTWMIGAPEVLLPGCDGDEAVRAQAQSLAQAGYRVLLLARTDSTIAAERRPEAVIPVALVVLSERVRPDAAETLRYFSAQGISIKVISGDHPATVSQVAGQLGIAVAEAAIDAREMSTDPVALAELATTRTVFGRATPEQKRSIIAALQAKGHVVAMIGDGANDILGLKQADVGVAMGAGTSAARAVSQLILLDNAFARLPLVVAEGRRVIGNVERIAALFLTKTVYAMLLAFAVGLADVTFPFLPRHLTLIGALTIGIPAFFLSLEHNTDRVRPGFVERVLRFSLPAGLIAATATFGAYSLLGGPLGASVAQARTGAAVALFAIAAWIVGMAARPLTAMRAGLIATICVAFALILRLPPLRLFFALEPLQAMMWAGVVAIVAVAGGLALWSVSVPARRKLRPSTTPQFKMREMIAWLLGRGSPKWFLVTAAVLVVGGAWLFLGILEDVVSRDPLVAFDALIYEAVRTLRTPSADSFFVTVTELGDVQVVLPVIMVALGWFIAHRFWRTAIYWLVAVGVAEALVKVIKLALHRPRPGALYAGLEQFSFPSSHATLTVVVYGFLAFLLSVRSSHRLRVFIGTATALLIAAVAWSRLYLGAHWMSDVLAGLSFGTAWIAALAVAYLYQRSEALNSRSLAKAVLVTFAVAATVHVATSHAVDLARYAPVPVGNK
;
A
#
# COMPACT_ATOMS: atom_id res chain seq x y z
N MET A 1 -16.60 35.18 -7.92
CA MET A 1 -15.82 35.32 -6.69
C MET A 1 -16.70 35.86 -5.58
N LEU A 2 -17.07 35.04 -4.62
CA LEU A 2 -18.09 35.36 -3.59
C LEU A 2 -17.50 35.95 -2.29
N GLY A 3 -16.21 36.38 -2.27
CA GLY A 3 -15.54 36.91 -1.07
C GLY A 3 -14.22 37.59 -1.38
N PRO A 4 -13.46 38.05 -0.33
CA PRO A 4 -12.15 38.66 -0.48
C PRO A 4 -11.19 37.70 -1.19
N TRP A 5 -10.33 38.19 -2.09
CA TRP A 5 -9.40 37.37 -2.86
C TRP A 5 -8.46 36.52 -1.99
N GLN A 6 -8.19 36.98 -0.74
CA GLN A 6 -7.39 36.21 0.22
C GLN A 6 -7.98 34.84 0.57
N ASP A 7 -9.30 34.68 0.46
CA ASP A 7 -9.95 33.41 0.72
C ASP A 7 -9.84 32.44 -0.46
N SER A 8 -9.41 32.91 -1.64
CA SER A 8 -9.11 32.04 -2.79
C SER A 8 -7.68 31.48 -2.80
N LEU A 9 -6.88 31.78 -1.78
CA LEU A 9 -5.49 31.27 -1.63
C LEU A 9 -5.41 29.74 -1.72
N PHE A 10 -6.43 29.01 -1.23
CA PHE A 10 -6.48 27.56 -1.34
C PHE A 10 -6.48 27.09 -2.81
N GLY A 11 -7.16 27.83 -3.70
CA GLY A 11 -7.16 27.55 -5.14
C GLY A 11 -5.75 27.75 -5.75
N GLY A 12 -5.03 28.78 -5.31
CA GLY A 12 -3.64 29.00 -5.69
C GLY A 12 -2.72 27.85 -5.23
N VAL A 13 -2.89 27.38 -3.99
CA VAL A 13 -2.17 26.21 -3.47
C VAL A 13 -2.49 24.94 -4.27
N LEU A 14 -3.75 24.74 -4.62
CA LEU A 14 -4.19 23.61 -5.46
C LEU A 14 -3.50 23.63 -6.84
N VAL A 15 -3.50 24.77 -7.50
CA VAL A 15 -2.85 24.96 -8.81
C VAL A 15 -1.34 24.74 -8.70
N VAL A 16 -0.69 25.31 -7.70
CA VAL A 16 0.77 25.13 -7.47
C VAL A 16 1.08 23.65 -7.21
N ASN A 17 0.32 22.97 -6.38
CA ASN A 17 0.48 21.54 -6.12
C ASN A 17 0.30 20.70 -7.39
N ALA A 18 -0.71 21.01 -8.21
CA ALA A 18 -0.92 20.31 -9.48
C ALA A 18 0.24 20.53 -10.45
N VAL A 19 0.72 21.77 -10.59
CA VAL A 19 1.88 22.11 -11.45
C VAL A 19 3.17 21.41 -10.96
N ILE A 20 3.42 21.44 -9.65
CA ILE A 20 4.57 20.73 -9.06
C ILE A 20 4.46 19.22 -9.33
N GLY A 21 3.28 18.63 -9.16
CA GLY A 21 3.03 17.21 -9.42
C GLY A 21 3.30 16.83 -10.85
N ILE A 22 2.72 17.55 -11.80
CA ILE A 22 2.94 17.32 -13.23
C ILE A 22 4.43 17.48 -13.58
N ALA A 23 5.08 18.53 -13.09
CA ALA A 23 6.51 18.76 -13.35
C ALA A 23 7.41 17.64 -12.78
N GLN A 24 7.10 17.13 -11.60
CA GLN A 24 7.83 16.02 -10.97
C GLN A 24 7.61 14.71 -11.72
N GLU A 25 6.37 14.42 -12.12
CA GLU A 25 6.03 13.21 -12.89
C GLU A 25 6.70 13.21 -14.26
N LEU A 26 6.69 14.35 -14.96
CA LEU A 26 7.40 14.52 -16.24
C LEU A 26 8.92 14.37 -16.10
N ARG A 27 9.52 14.91 -15.02
CA ARG A 27 10.94 14.73 -14.73
C ARG A 27 11.30 13.28 -14.44
N ALA A 28 10.48 12.61 -13.62
CA ALA A 28 10.67 11.20 -13.29
C ALA A 28 10.57 10.33 -14.55
N LYS A 29 9.53 10.54 -15.38
CA LYS A 29 9.34 9.83 -16.65
C LYS A 29 10.55 10.03 -17.57
N ARG A 30 10.99 11.29 -17.79
CA ARG A 30 12.17 11.58 -18.64
C ARG A 30 13.47 10.94 -18.11
N ALA A 31 13.64 10.87 -16.78
CA ALA A 31 14.81 10.22 -16.19
C ALA A 31 14.77 8.69 -16.42
N LEU A 32 13.60 8.08 -16.25
CA LEU A 32 13.40 6.65 -16.51
C LEU A 32 13.54 6.32 -17.99
N ASP A 33 12.99 7.13 -18.89
CA ASP A 33 13.12 6.95 -20.35
C ASP A 33 14.58 7.01 -20.81
N ARG A 34 15.38 7.94 -20.26
CA ARG A 34 16.84 8.02 -20.57
C ARG A 34 17.61 6.79 -20.13
N LEU A 35 17.24 6.20 -19.01
CA LEU A 35 17.88 4.99 -18.51
C LEU A 35 17.45 3.73 -19.26
N ALA A 36 16.19 3.67 -19.66
CA ALA A 36 15.69 2.60 -20.52
C ALA A 36 16.46 2.57 -21.86
N MET A 37 16.85 3.73 -22.41
CA MET A 37 17.70 3.79 -23.61
C MET A 37 19.12 3.23 -23.38
N LEU A 38 19.68 3.32 -22.18
CA LEU A 38 21.00 2.75 -21.87
C LEU A 38 21.00 1.22 -21.72
N SER A 39 19.84 0.62 -21.51
CA SER A 39 19.66 -0.84 -21.38
C SER A 39 19.17 -1.50 -22.68
N GLN A 40 19.03 -0.76 -23.76
CA GLN A 40 18.61 -1.30 -25.05
C GLN A 40 19.64 -2.29 -25.60
N THR A 41 19.16 -3.46 -26.00
CA THR A 41 19.95 -4.47 -26.70
C THR A 41 20.20 -4.00 -28.13
N HIS A 42 21.44 -4.17 -28.62
CA HIS A 42 21.84 -3.78 -29.96
C HIS A 42 22.08 -5.02 -30.82
N ALA A 43 21.94 -4.88 -32.13
CA ALA A 43 22.25 -5.91 -33.11
C ALA A 43 23.22 -5.38 -34.15
N LEU A 44 24.12 -6.25 -34.64
CA LEU A 44 24.95 -5.96 -35.75
C LEU A 44 24.19 -6.31 -37.05
N VAL A 45 23.79 -5.30 -37.80
CA VAL A 45 22.98 -5.46 -39.03
C VAL A 45 23.78 -5.04 -40.25
N LEU A 46 23.67 -5.84 -41.30
CA LEU A 46 24.31 -5.57 -42.58
C LEU A 46 23.35 -4.75 -43.48
N ARG A 47 23.60 -3.46 -43.61
CA ARG A 47 22.87 -2.55 -44.51
C ARG A 47 23.80 -1.91 -45.54
N SER A 48 23.41 -1.93 -46.80
CA SER A 48 24.17 -1.35 -47.89
C SER A 48 25.66 -1.82 -47.95
N GLY A 49 25.91 -3.11 -47.63
CA GLY A 49 27.27 -3.69 -47.61
C GLY A 49 28.11 -3.29 -46.40
N ARG A 50 27.58 -2.57 -45.41
CA ARG A 50 28.28 -2.16 -44.17
C ARG A 50 27.61 -2.77 -42.96
N VAL A 51 28.40 -3.23 -41.99
CA VAL A 51 27.88 -3.67 -40.66
C VAL A 51 27.68 -2.44 -39.83
N VAL A 52 26.46 -2.26 -39.36
CA VAL A 52 26.02 -1.14 -38.49
C VAL A 52 25.45 -1.72 -37.22
N ASN A 53 25.82 -1.13 -36.08
CA ASN A 53 25.26 -1.47 -34.77
C ASN A 53 24.03 -0.64 -34.54
N ILE A 54 22.83 -1.27 -34.45
CA ILE A 54 21.55 -0.59 -34.28
C ILE A 54 20.81 -1.13 -33.04
N ALA A 55 19.92 -0.35 -32.51
CA ALA A 55 19.05 -0.80 -31.40
C ALA A 55 18.05 -1.87 -31.91
N ALA A 56 17.68 -2.82 -31.06
CA ALA A 56 16.69 -3.86 -31.38
C ALA A 56 15.36 -3.29 -31.91
N SER A 57 14.95 -2.10 -31.47
CA SER A 57 13.74 -1.40 -31.94
C SER A 57 13.84 -0.84 -33.37
N GLU A 58 15.05 -0.78 -33.94
CA GLU A 58 15.32 -0.25 -35.28
C GLU A 58 15.48 -1.36 -36.33
N ILE A 59 15.37 -2.64 -35.92
CA ILE A 59 15.38 -3.78 -36.83
C ILE A 59 14.06 -3.80 -37.61
N VAL A 60 14.14 -3.87 -38.92
CA VAL A 60 13.00 -3.97 -39.84
C VAL A 60 12.95 -5.31 -40.53
N LEU A 61 11.84 -5.62 -41.21
CA LEU A 61 11.72 -6.83 -42.04
C LEU A 61 12.81 -6.84 -43.09
N ASP A 62 13.32 -8.05 -43.38
CA ASP A 62 14.39 -8.32 -44.34
C ASP A 62 15.78 -7.75 -43.98
N ASP A 63 15.96 -7.14 -42.80
CA ASP A 63 17.31 -6.85 -42.30
C ASP A 63 18.11 -8.14 -42.13
N ILE A 64 19.38 -8.08 -42.56
CA ILE A 64 20.32 -9.18 -42.34
C ILE A 64 21.16 -8.84 -41.10
N PHE A 65 21.03 -9.62 -40.06
CA PHE A 65 21.82 -9.44 -38.86
C PHE A 65 22.72 -10.63 -38.55
N MET A 66 23.77 -10.36 -37.80
CA MET A 66 24.80 -11.33 -37.45
C MET A 66 24.55 -11.83 -36.03
N LEU A 67 24.73 -13.13 -35.82
CA LEU A 67 24.68 -13.80 -34.53
C LEU A 67 26.03 -14.46 -34.26
N ALA A 68 26.49 -14.34 -33.02
CA ALA A 68 27.67 -15.01 -32.48
C ALA A 68 27.37 -15.64 -31.12
N ALA A 69 28.22 -16.56 -30.66
CA ALA A 69 28.06 -17.21 -29.38
C ALA A 69 27.89 -16.18 -28.23
N GLY A 70 26.84 -16.32 -27.42
CA GLY A 70 26.46 -15.38 -26.39
C GLY A 70 25.44 -14.33 -26.82
N ASP A 71 25.15 -14.18 -28.10
CA ASP A 71 24.09 -13.28 -28.57
C ASP A 71 22.69 -13.86 -28.36
N GLN A 72 21.75 -12.96 -28.16
CA GLN A 72 20.33 -13.32 -28.15
C GLN A 72 19.69 -12.99 -29.49
N VAL A 73 18.88 -13.90 -30.02
CA VAL A 73 18.03 -13.68 -31.18
C VAL A 73 16.95 -12.65 -30.84
N LEU A 74 17.05 -11.43 -31.39
CA LEU A 74 16.19 -10.30 -31.04
C LEU A 74 14.86 -10.26 -31.78
N VAL A 75 14.83 -10.83 -33.00
CA VAL A 75 13.65 -10.92 -33.87
C VAL A 75 13.59 -12.30 -34.50
N ASP A 76 12.42 -12.75 -34.95
CA ASP A 76 12.33 -14.03 -35.64
C ASP A 76 12.97 -13.90 -37.03
N ALA A 77 13.74 -14.90 -37.39
CA ALA A 77 14.53 -14.82 -38.61
C ALA A 77 14.76 -16.18 -39.28
N LEU A 78 15.20 -16.14 -40.51
CA LEU A 78 15.64 -17.27 -41.30
C LEU A 78 17.16 -17.28 -41.40
N VAL A 79 17.79 -18.42 -41.16
CA VAL A 79 19.24 -18.59 -41.29
C VAL A 79 19.66 -18.58 -42.76
N LEU A 80 20.53 -17.64 -43.12
CA LEU A 80 21.08 -17.53 -44.47
C LEU A 80 22.46 -18.24 -44.61
N SER A 81 23.25 -18.17 -43.54
CA SER A 81 24.50 -18.92 -43.40
C SER A 81 24.74 -19.24 -41.94
N ALA A 82 25.25 -20.40 -41.64
CA ALA A 82 25.57 -20.86 -40.30
C ALA A 82 26.91 -21.60 -40.31
N GLU A 83 27.71 -21.38 -39.29
CA GLU A 83 28.93 -22.15 -38.99
C GLU A 83 28.73 -22.72 -37.56
N GLU A 84 28.40 -23.99 -37.48
CA GLU A 84 28.12 -24.75 -36.23
C GLU A 84 27.19 -23.99 -35.24
N LEU A 85 26.07 -23.45 -35.77
CA LEU A 85 25.12 -22.69 -34.97
C LEU A 85 24.31 -23.65 -34.08
N GLU A 86 24.42 -23.48 -32.75
CA GLU A 86 23.61 -24.11 -31.76
C GLU A 86 22.84 -23.06 -30.97
N LEU A 87 21.51 -23.21 -30.85
CA LEU A 87 20.62 -22.32 -30.11
C LEU A 87 20.02 -23.01 -28.87
N ASP A 88 20.09 -22.34 -27.76
CA ASP A 88 19.27 -22.67 -26.60
C ASP A 88 17.85 -22.09 -26.81
N GLU A 89 16.91 -22.97 -27.07
CA GLU A 89 15.48 -22.67 -27.25
C GLU A 89 14.66 -23.04 -26.02
N SER A 90 15.30 -23.28 -24.87
CA SER A 90 14.63 -23.66 -23.62
C SER A 90 13.53 -22.70 -23.17
N LEU A 91 13.65 -21.43 -23.52
CA LEU A 91 12.62 -20.42 -23.31
C LEU A 91 11.34 -20.64 -24.12
N LEU A 92 11.45 -21.34 -25.23
CA LEU A 92 10.37 -21.52 -26.21
C LEU A 92 9.79 -22.93 -26.14
N SER A 93 10.67 -23.92 -26.03
CA SER A 93 10.30 -25.35 -26.03
C SER A 93 10.23 -25.96 -24.62
N GLY A 94 10.88 -25.35 -23.63
CA GLY A 94 11.07 -25.95 -22.29
C GLY A 94 12.18 -27.00 -22.23
N GLU A 95 12.82 -27.33 -23.34
CA GLU A 95 13.89 -28.33 -23.43
C GLU A 95 15.26 -27.64 -23.32
N ALA A 96 16.11 -28.10 -22.41
CA ALA A 96 17.39 -27.48 -22.09
C ALA A 96 18.55 -27.90 -23.04
N GLU A 97 18.32 -28.81 -23.96
CA GLU A 97 19.35 -29.22 -24.91
C GLU A 97 19.46 -28.23 -26.07
N PRO A 98 20.68 -27.73 -26.40
CA PRO A 98 20.87 -26.84 -27.52
C PRO A 98 20.46 -27.50 -28.85
N VAL A 99 19.74 -26.77 -29.66
CA VAL A 99 19.24 -27.25 -30.98
C VAL A 99 20.17 -26.78 -32.07
N PRO A 100 20.81 -27.67 -32.87
CA PRO A 100 21.59 -27.26 -34.01
C PRO A 100 20.68 -26.66 -35.10
N LYS A 101 21.11 -25.57 -35.72
CA LYS A 101 20.39 -24.85 -36.79
C LYS A 101 21.22 -24.80 -38.06
N HIS A 102 20.57 -25.10 -39.17
CA HIS A 102 21.16 -25.15 -40.49
C HIS A 102 20.62 -24.01 -41.36
N ILE A 103 21.21 -23.87 -42.58
CA ILE A 103 20.71 -22.90 -43.56
C ILE A 103 19.26 -23.20 -43.90
N SER A 104 18.44 -22.14 -43.92
CA SER A 104 16.97 -22.15 -44.10
C SER A 104 16.17 -22.59 -42.91
N ASP A 105 16.78 -22.84 -41.75
CA ASP A 105 16.02 -23.05 -40.51
C ASP A 105 15.50 -21.73 -39.96
N GLU A 106 14.34 -21.78 -39.32
CA GLU A 106 13.80 -20.63 -38.61
C GLU A 106 14.44 -20.53 -37.22
N VAL A 107 14.88 -19.34 -36.85
CA VAL A 107 15.32 -18.99 -35.51
C VAL A 107 14.34 -18.02 -34.87
N LEU A 108 13.89 -18.34 -33.68
CA LEU A 108 12.85 -17.58 -33.00
C LEU A 108 13.47 -16.55 -32.02
N SER A 109 12.88 -15.38 -31.98
CA SER A 109 13.28 -14.36 -31.01
C SER A 109 13.20 -14.91 -29.58
N GLY A 110 14.21 -14.59 -28.77
CA GLY A 110 14.33 -15.08 -27.38
C GLY A 110 15.32 -16.23 -27.22
N SER A 111 15.64 -16.98 -28.28
CA SER A 111 16.69 -18.01 -28.24
C SER A 111 18.06 -17.38 -27.97
N LEU A 112 18.96 -18.13 -27.32
CA LEU A 112 20.34 -17.72 -27.04
C LEU A 112 21.30 -18.54 -27.93
N VAL A 113 22.26 -17.87 -28.56
CA VAL A 113 23.32 -18.57 -29.31
C VAL A 113 24.31 -19.19 -28.30
N VAL A 114 24.39 -20.50 -28.28
CA VAL A 114 25.28 -21.25 -27.37
C VAL A 114 26.66 -21.44 -28.03
N ALA A 115 26.65 -21.73 -29.32
CA ALA A 115 27.87 -21.96 -30.08
C ALA A 115 27.67 -21.53 -31.57
N GLY A 116 28.77 -21.26 -32.25
CA GLY A 116 28.80 -20.95 -33.67
C GLY A 116 28.49 -19.50 -34.02
N THR A 117 28.42 -19.24 -35.34
CA THR A 117 28.06 -17.95 -35.91
C THR A 117 27.03 -18.11 -37.04
N ALA A 118 26.21 -17.08 -37.26
CA ALA A 118 25.22 -17.08 -38.31
C ALA A 118 24.93 -15.68 -38.87
N ARG A 119 24.46 -15.67 -40.13
CA ARG A 119 23.77 -14.52 -40.73
C ARG A 119 22.32 -14.87 -40.90
N CYS A 120 21.43 -14.07 -40.38
CA CYS A 120 20.01 -14.33 -40.36
C CYS A 120 19.23 -13.17 -40.97
N ARG A 121 18.13 -13.46 -41.67
CA ARG A 121 17.24 -12.45 -42.25
C ARG A 121 15.99 -12.35 -41.40
N ALA A 122 15.67 -11.16 -40.95
CA ALA A 122 14.49 -10.88 -40.12
C ALA A 122 13.19 -11.19 -40.87
N THR A 123 12.34 -12.07 -40.31
CA THR A 123 11.07 -12.49 -40.88
C THR A 123 9.85 -11.94 -40.12
N ARG A 124 9.97 -11.75 -38.80
CA ARG A 124 8.94 -11.13 -37.95
C ARG A 124 9.61 -10.17 -36.96
N VAL A 125 9.16 -8.90 -36.94
CA VAL A 125 9.77 -7.83 -36.14
C VAL A 125 8.74 -7.15 -35.25
N GLY A 126 9.22 -6.44 -34.26
CA GLY A 126 8.36 -5.67 -33.36
C GLY A 126 7.37 -6.54 -32.59
N SER A 127 6.09 -6.15 -32.55
CA SER A 127 5.03 -6.88 -31.86
C SER A 127 4.67 -8.25 -32.48
N ALA A 128 5.10 -8.48 -33.73
CA ALA A 128 4.87 -9.73 -34.44
C ALA A 128 5.93 -10.79 -34.13
N SER A 129 7.07 -10.45 -33.51
CA SER A 129 8.08 -11.43 -33.12
C SER A 129 7.57 -12.32 -31.97
N HIS A 130 8.05 -13.55 -31.93
CA HIS A 130 7.58 -14.59 -31.01
C HIS A 130 7.65 -14.14 -29.54
N VAL A 131 8.80 -13.65 -29.08
CA VAL A 131 8.98 -13.14 -27.70
C VAL A 131 8.09 -11.96 -27.40
N ASN A 132 7.91 -11.02 -28.31
CA ASN A 132 7.07 -9.85 -28.04
C ASN A 132 5.58 -10.19 -28.04
N SER A 133 5.14 -11.19 -28.81
CA SER A 133 3.77 -11.70 -28.70
C SER A 133 3.54 -12.36 -27.35
N MET A 134 4.46 -13.21 -26.88
CA MET A 134 4.40 -13.83 -25.55
C MET A 134 4.52 -12.80 -24.40
N THR A 135 5.43 -11.82 -24.53
CA THR A 135 5.61 -10.78 -23.51
C THR A 135 4.44 -9.80 -23.45
N THR A 136 3.76 -9.54 -24.57
CA THR A 136 2.55 -8.70 -24.59
C THR A 136 1.40 -9.39 -23.83
N GLU A 137 1.27 -10.70 -24.01
CA GLU A 137 0.31 -11.53 -23.27
C GLU A 137 0.69 -11.65 -21.79
N ALA A 138 1.99 -11.78 -21.50
CA ALA A 138 2.54 -11.83 -20.16
C ALA A 138 2.45 -10.47 -19.41
N ARG A 139 2.63 -9.33 -20.09
CA ARG A 139 2.44 -7.99 -19.51
C ARG A 139 1.01 -7.70 -19.09
N LYS A 140 0.02 -8.34 -19.72
CA LYS A 140 -1.39 -8.23 -19.29
C LYS A 140 -1.65 -8.85 -17.91
N PHE A 141 -0.76 -9.70 -17.38
CA PHE A 141 -0.98 -10.47 -16.16
C PHE A 141 -0.18 -10.01 -14.92
N SER A 142 0.75 -9.07 -15.01
CA SER A 142 1.57 -8.68 -13.86
C SER A 142 1.60 -7.18 -13.60
N LEU A 143 0.49 -6.64 -13.13
CA LEU A 143 0.55 -5.41 -12.32
C LEU A 143 0.97 -5.82 -10.91
N ALA A 144 2.21 -5.49 -10.52
CA ALA A 144 2.65 -5.66 -9.14
C ALA A 144 1.61 -5.05 -8.19
N HIS A 145 1.08 -5.86 -7.27
CA HIS A 145 0.04 -5.43 -6.33
C HIS A 145 0.65 -4.46 -5.31
N SER A 146 0.47 -3.14 -5.53
CA SER A 146 0.84 -2.13 -4.55
C SER A 146 -0.19 -2.08 -3.42
N GLU A 147 0.14 -2.62 -2.24
CA GLU A 147 -0.70 -2.46 -1.04
C GLU A 147 -0.83 -1.00 -0.62
N LEU A 148 0.22 -0.20 -0.83
CA LEU A 148 0.23 1.21 -0.54
C LEU A 148 -0.81 1.95 -1.39
N ARG A 149 -0.81 1.71 -2.70
CA ARG A 149 -1.79 2.29 -3.63
C ARG A 149 -3.21 1.81 -3.31
N ALA A 150 -3.38 0.51 -3.09
CA ALA A 150 -4.67 -0.06 -2.67
C ALA A 150 -5.13 0.51 -1.32
N GLY A 151 -4.19 0.68 -0.37
CA GLY A 151 -4.45 1.27 0.94
C GLY A 151 -4.86 2.74 0.85
N ILE A 152 -4.15 3.54 0.05
CA ILE A 152 -4.49 4.95 -0.20
C ILE A 152 -5.87 5.06 -0.85
N ASN A 153 -6.16 4.27 -1.88
CA ASN A 153 -7.46 4.27 -2.54
C ASN A 153 -8.59 3.89 -1.56
N ARG A 154 -8.35 2.95 -0.65
CA ARG A 154 -9.32 2.59 0.40
C ARG A 154 -9.56 3.74 1.37
N ILE A 155 -8.51 4.44 1.79
CA ILE A 155 -8.62 5.64 2.64
C ILE A 155 -9.43 6.72 1.91
N LEU A 156 -9.10 6.99 0.65
CA LEU A 156 -9.83 7.98 -0.18
C LEU A 156 -11.31 7.62 -0.35
N SER A 157 -11.63 6.35 -0.55
CA SER A 157 -13.02 5.86 -0.58
C SER A 157 -13.76 6.15 0.73
N TYR A 158 -13.15 5.85 1.89
CA TYR A 158 -13.78 6.13 3.19
C TYR A 158 -14.00 7.62 3.39
N VAL A 159 -13.02 8.45 3.00
CA VAL A 159 -13.11 9.91 3.04
C VAL A 159 -14.23 10.41 2.13
N ALA A 160 -14.30 9.94 0.88
CA ALA A 160 -15.34 10.34 -0.08
C ALA A 160 -16.75 10.02 0.44
N TRP A 161 -16.95 8.84 1.02
CA TRP A 161 -18.25 8.46 1.61
C TRP A 161 -18.65 9.32 2.82
N ALA A 162 -17.66 9.74 3.63
CA ALA A 162 -17.92 10.53 4.83
C ALA A 162 -18.07 12.04 4.53
N ILE A 163 -17.46 12.56 3.47
CA ILE A 163 -17.57 13.98 3.07
C ILE A 163 -19.00 14.36 2.73
N VAL A 164 -19.73 13.55 1.98
CA VAL A 164 -21.06 13.88 1.50
C VAL A 164 -22.04 14.20 2.65
N PRO A 165 -22.30 13.28 3.62
CA PRO A 165 -23.21 13.57 4.71
C PRO A 165 -22.73 14.74 5.60
N THR A 166 -21.42 14.86 5.82
CA THR A 166 -20.84 15.95 6.62
C THR A 166 -21.04 17.30 5.94
N THR A 167 -20.87 17.38 4.62
CA THR A 167 -21.10 18.60 3.85
C THR A 167 -22.57 19.00 3.86
N VAL A 168 -23.48 18.06 3.65
CA VAL A 168 -24.93 18.31 3.68
C VAL A 168 -25.33 18.84 5.06
N LEU A 169 -24.85 18.21 6.13
CA LEU A 169 -25.12 18.64 7.48
C LEU A 169 -24.61 20.06 7.75
N LEU A 170 -23.37 20.36 7.35
CA LEU A 170 -22.76 21.67 7.53
C LEU A 170 -23.51 22.76 6.74
N VAL A 171 -23.79 22.52 5.47
CA VAL A 171 -24.53 23.48 4.62
C VAL A 171 -25.92 23.74 5.17
N ALA A 172 -26.65 22.69 5.55
CA ALA A 172 -27.97 22.81 6.13
C ALA A 172 -27.95 23.62 7.45
N SER A 173 -26.96 23.38 8.30
CA SER A 173 -26.78 24.14 9.56
C SER A 173 -26.46 25.62 9.29
N GLN A 174 -25.53 25.94 8.39
CA GLN A 174 -25.16 27.32 8.11
C GLN A 174 -26.32 28.11 7.46
N LEU A 175 -27.11 27.47 6.58
CA LEU A 175 -28.31 28.10 6.02
C LEU A 175 -29.39 28.29 7.10
N GLY A 176 -29.53 27.38 8.03
CA GLY A 176 -30.45 27.46 9.15
C GLY A 176 -30.18 28.64 10.11
N LEU A 177 -28.92 29.04 10.24
CA LEU A 177 -28.49 30.22 11.04
C LEU A 177 -28.81 31.57 10.34
N ARG A 178 -29.47 31.57 9.19
CA ARG A 178 -29.77 32.75 8.37
C ARG A 178 -28.53 33.56 7.94
N ILE A 179 -27.38 32.88 7.85
CA ILE A 179 -26.17 33.50 7.30
C ILE A 179 -26.40 33.76 5.82
N PRO A 180 -25.92 34.88 5.25
CA PRO A 180 -26.02 35.14 3.83
C PRO A 180 -25.50 33.94 3.03
N LEU A 181 -26.20 33.53 1.96
CA LEU A 181 -25.86 32.36 1.15
C LEU A 181 -24.42 32.40 0.68
N THR A 182 -23.89 33.58 0.35
CA THR A 182 -22.48 33.79 -0.04
C THR A 182 -21.49 33.36 1.06
N ASP A 183 -21.76 33.69 2.33
CA ASP A 183 -20.92 33.34 3.45
C ASP A 183 -21.09 31.87 3.84
N ALA A 184 -22.32 31.35 3.81
CA ALA A 184 -22.59 29.94 4.04
C ALA A 184 -21.85 29.04 3.02
N LEU A 185 -21.88 29.40 1.75
CA LEU A 185 -21.12 28.69 0.70
C LEU A 185 -19.61 28.83 0.91
N ARG A 186 -19.12 30.02 1.25
CA ARG A 186 -17.70 30.29 1.51
C ARG A 186 -17.15 29.43 2.65
N PHE A 187 -17.87 29.34 3.78
CA PHE A 187 -17.48 28.51 4.92
C PHE A 187 -17.54 27.03 4.58
N SER A 188 -18.59 26.61 3.89
CA SER A 188 -18.77 25.21 3.48
C SER A 188 -17.69 24.76 2.49
N VAL A 189 -17.35 25.57 1.48
CA VAL A 189 -16.28 25.28 0.53
C VAL A 189 -14.92 25.18 1.27
N GLY A 190 -14.62 26.12 2.19
CA GLY A 190 -13.40 26.06 3.00
C GLY A 190 -13.30 24.78 3.82
N ALA A 191 -14.39 24.36 4.45
CA ALA A 191 -14.45 23.14 5.23
C ALA A 191 -14.27 21.90 4.34
N VAL A 192 -14.98 21.81 3.21
CA VAL A 192 -14.90 20.65 2.30
C VAL A 192 -13.51 20.49 1.70
N VAL A 193 -12.88 21.59 1.25
CA VAL A 193 -11.50 21.55 0.75
C VAL A 193 -10.52 21.06 1.82
N ALA A 194 -10.72 21.45 3.09
CA ALA A 194 -9.89 20.94 4.19
C ALA A 194 -10.08 19.44 4.44
N MET A 195 -11.24 18.86 4.12
CA MET A 195 -11.51 17.42 4.30
C MET A 195 -10.81 16.55 3.26
N VAL A 196 -10.48 17.09 2.07
CA VAL A 196 -9.83 16.33 1.00
C VAL A 196 -8.32 16.25 1.25
N PRO A 197 -7.71 15.05 1.28
CA PRO A 197 -6.26 14.89 1.45
C PRO A 197 -5.50 15.05 0.12
N GLU A 198 -5.60 16.22 -0.51
CA GLU A 198 -5.13 16.53 -1.88
C GLU A 198 -3.65 16.20 -2.12
N GLY A 199 -2.79 16.46 -1.12
CA GLY A 199 -1.35 16.23 -1.24
C GLY A 199 -0.90 14.77 -1.06
N LEU A 200 -1.77 13.88 -0.59
CA LEU A 200 -1.37 12.50 -0.25
C LEU A 200 -0.92 11.71 -1.50
N VAL A 201 -1.73 11.71 -2.54
CA VAL A 201 -1.42 10.99 -3.79
C VAL A 201 -0.20 11.60 -4.48
N LEU A 202 -0.16 12.94 -4.55
CA LEU A 202 0.93 13.68 -5.16
C LEU A 202 2.28 13.38 -4.48
N LEU A 203 2.36 13.55 -3.17
CA LEU A 203 3.60 13.34 -2.42
C LEU A 203 4.02 11.87 -2.39
N THR A 204 3.07 10.94 -2.43
CA THR A 204 3.39 9.51 -2.55
C THR A 204 4.04 9.21 -3.90
N SER A 205 3.45 9.68 -5.00
CA SER A 205 4.02 9.52 -6.34
C SER A 205 5.39 10.20 -6.45
N ALA A 206 5.52 11.40 -5.89
CA ALA A 206 6.80 12.12 -5.84
C ALA A 206 7.87 11.37 -5.03
N ALA A 207 7.52 10.77 -3.89
CA ALA A 207 8.45 10.00 -3.06
C ALA A 207 8.97 8.75 -3.79
N LEU A 208 8.08 8.00 -4.47
CA LEU A 208 8.45 6.85 -5.29
C LEU A 208 9.35 7.26 -6.46
N ALA A 209 9.00 8.33 -7.16
CA ALA A 209 9.79 8.84 -8.29
C ALA A 209 11.19 9.31 -7.85
N LEU A 210 11.30 10.03 -6.73
CA LEU A 210 12.58 10.43 -6.16
C LEU A 210 13.42 9.23 -5.72
N GLY A 211 12.80 8.20 -5.15
CA GLY A 211 13.45 6.93 -4.83
C GLY A 211 14.06 6.27 -6.07
N ALA A 212 13.28 6.16 -7.15
CA ALA A 212 13.73 5.60 -8.42
C ALA A 212 14.90 6.42 -9.03
N ILE A 213 14.84 7.76 -9.00
CA ILE A 213 15.93 8.63 -9.47
C ILE A 213 17.22 8.43 -8.66
N ARG A 214 17.12 8.26 -7.33
CA ARG A 214 18.30 8.01 -6.49
C ARG A 214 18.93 6.65 -6.80
N LEU A 215 18.12 5.61 -6.96
CA LEU A 215 18.59 4.28 -7.31
C LEU A 215 19.22 4.25 -8.69
N SER A 216 18.67 4.99 -9.60
CA SER A 216 19.21 5.16 -10.95
C SER A 216 20.63 5.77 -10.94
N ARG A 217 20.87 6.77 -10.10
CA ARG A 217 22.22 7.33 -9.90
C ARG A 217 23.21 6.32 -9.29
N GLN A 218 22.69 5.27 -8.68
CA GLN A 218 23.44 4.15 -8.10
C GLN A 218 23.44 2.93 -9.03
N GLN A 219 23.33 3.14 -10.35
CA GLN A 219 23.36 2.08 -11.37
C GLN A 219 22.29 0.99 -11.18
N THR A 220 21.15 1.35 -10.60
CA THR A 220 19.99 0.45 -10.47
C THR A 220 18.81 1.03 -11.23
N LEU A 221 18.38 0.33 -12.28
CA LEU A 221 17.20 0.71 -13.06
C LEU A 221 15.94 0.14 -12.43
N VAL A 222 14.98 1.02 -12.13
CA VAL A 222 13.64 0.65 -11.65
C VAL A 222 12.70 0.70 -12.84
N GLN A 223 12.18 -0.44 -13.26
CA GLN A 223 11.21 -0.54 -14.37
C GLN A 223 9.77 -0.35 -13.90
N ASP A 224 9.48 -0.76 -12.66
CA ASP A 224 8.16 -0.64 -12.04
C ASP A 224 8.28 0.02 -10.66
N LEU A 225 7.65 1.20 -10.48
CA LEU A 225 7.71 1.95 -9.22
C LEU A 225 7.12 1.17 -8.02
N PRO A 226 6.03 0.42 -8.13
CA PRO A 226 5.54 -0.47 -7.08
C PRO A 226 6.56 -1.48 -6.56
N ALA A 227 7.54 -1.90 -7.36
CA ALA A 227 8.58 -2.82 -6.91
C ALA A 227 9.39 -2.28 -5.72
N LEU A 228 9.59 -0.94 -5.64
CA LEU A 228 10.26 -0.32 -4.49
C LEU A 228 9.49 -0.52 -3.19
N GLU A 229 8.16 -0.51 -3.27
CA GLU A 229 7.29 -0.78 -2.15
C GLU A 229 7.42 -2.23 -1.69
N THR A 230 7.32 -3.15 -2.63
CA THR A 230 7.37 -4.58 -2.34
C THR A 230 8.73 -4.99 -1.79
N LEU A 231 9.81 -4.45 -2.37
CA LEU A 231 11.18 -4.74 -1.93
C LEU A 231 11.45 -4.31 -0.47
N ALA A 232 10.83 -3.23 -0.02
CA ALA A 232 10.93 -2.81 1.37
C ALA A 232 10.35 -3.81 2.38
N ARG A 233 9.46 -4.68 1.91
CA ARG A 233 8.72 -5.66 2.71
C ARG A 233 9.20 -7.09 2.56
N ILE A 234 10.17 -7.37 1.68
CA ILE A 234 10.67 -8.72 1.48
C ILE A 234 11.11 -9.33 2.81
N ASP A 235 10.76 -10.58 3.00
CA ASP A 235 11.20 -11.42 4.11
C ASP A 235 11.96 -12.66 3.62
N THR A 236 11.91 -12.93 2.32
CA THR A 236 12.59 -14.06 1.69
C THR A 236 13.23 -13.62 0.37
N VAL A 237 14.50 -13.99 0.17
CA VAL A 237 15.24 -13.76 -1.08
C VAL A 237 15.63 -15.12 -1.66
N CYS A 238 15.18 -15.38 -2.88
CA CYS A 238 15.59 -16.52 -3.70
C CYS A 238 16.68 -16.07 -4.66
N LEU A 239 17.80 -16.78 -4.68
CA LEU A 239 18.98 -16.44 -5.46
C LEU A 239 19.30 -17.58 -6.42
N ASP A 240 19.52 -17.25 -7.68
CA ASP A 240 20.23 -18.17 -8.55
C ASP A 240 21.73 -18.21 -8.18
N LYS A 241 22.40 -19.31 -8.46
CA LYS A 241 23.84 -19.45 -8.21
C LYS A 241 24.67 -18.77 -9.30
N THR A 242 24.51 -19.23 -10.54
CA THR A 242 25.37 -18.89 -11.67
C THR A 242 25.10 -17.47 -12.18
N GLY A 243 26.14 -16.66 -12.36
CA GLY A 243 25.99 -15.27 -12.80
C GLY A 243 25.36 -14.30 -11.77
N THR A 244 24.85 -14.83 -10.64
CA THR A 244 24.24 -14.06 -9.53
C THR A 244 25.14 -14.09 -8.30
N LEU A 245 25.37 -15.25 -7.68
CA LEU A 245 26.31 -15.43 -6.56
C LEU A 245 27.75 -15.65 -7.03
N THR A 246 27.89 -16.16 -8.24
CA THR A 246 29.19 -16.37 -8.90
C THR A 246 29.32 -15.48 -10.12
N ASP A 247 30.55 -15.24 -10.55
CA ASP A 247 30.83 -14.63 -11.84
C ASP A 247 30.51 -15.65 -12.95
N ARG A 248 30.19 -15.16 -14.14
CA ARG A 248 29.93 -16.04 -15.31
C ARG A 248 31.20 -16.71 -15.83
N ASP A 249 32.34 -16.06 -15.62
CA ASP A 249 33.63 -16.56 -16.07
C ASP A 249 34.21 -17.53 -15.05
N PRO A 250 34.47 -18.79 -15.42
CA PRO A 250 35.16 -19.73 -14.54
C PRO A 250 36.64 -19.29 -14.35
N GLU A 251 37.21 -19.68 -13.23
CA GLU A 251 38.64 -19.48 -12.93
C GLU A 251 39.34 -20.83 -12.95
N LEU A 252 40.53 -20.87 -13.58
CA LEU A 252 41.36 -22.06 -13.50
C LEU A 252 41.99 -22.15 -12.09
N VAL A 253 41.61 -23.17 -11.34
CA VAL A 253 42.11 -23.39 -9.97
C VAL A 253 43.46 -24.06 -10.00
N ARG A 254 43.62 -25.15 -10.79
CA ARG A 254 44.84 -25.91 -10.94
C ARG A 254 44.72 -26.89 -12.11
N VAL A 255 45.86 -27.43 -12.52
CA VAL A 255 45.96 -28.51 -13.48
C VAL A 255 46.68 -29.67 -12.82
N ASP A 256 46.02 -30.82 -12.71
CA ASP A 256 46.56 -32.04 -12.14
C ASP A 256 47.21 -32.87 -13.26
N TRP A 257 48.53 -32.79 -13.38
CA TRP A 257 49.25 -33.37 -14.44
C TRP A 257 49.41 -34.91 -14.25
N LEU A 258 49.09 -35.69 -15.25
CA LEU A 258 49.22 -37.15 -15.27
C LEU A 258 50.49 -37.58 -16.00
N THR A 259 51.01 -36.69 -16.85
CA THR A 259 52.24 -36.89 -17.68
C THR A 259 53.09 -35.62 -17.62
N ASP A 260 54.00 -35.44 -18.60
CA ASP A 260 54.91 -34.31 -18.67
C ASP A 260 54.17 -32.96 -18.72
N LYS A 261 54.43 -32.10 -17.73
CA LYS A 261 53.85 -30.80 -17.54
C LYS A 261 54.18 -29.82 -18.67
N ASP A 262 55.43 -29.82 -19.17
CA ASP A 262 55.89 -28.80 -20.10
C ASP A 262 55.24 -28.97 -21.47
N VAL A 263 55.05 -30.21 -21.91
CA VAL A 263 54.37 -30.53 -23.17
C VAL A 263 52.85 -30.25 -23.04
N GLY A 264 52.26 -30.65 -21.94
CA GLY A 264 50.86 -30.41 -21.63
C GLY A 264 50.51 -28.93 -21.52
N ALA A 265 51.35 -28.11 -20.92
CA ALA A 265 51.14 -26.65 -20.77
C ALA A 265 51.18 -25.94 -22.14
N LYS A 266 52.09 -26.33 -23.02
CA LYS A 266 52.15 -25.83 -24.41
C LYS A 266 50.90 -26.24 -25.21
N ALA A 267 50.41 -27.46 -24.99
CA ALA A 267 49.20 -27.95 -25.61
C ALA A 267 47.94 -27.19 -25.16
N LEU A 268 47.83 -26.88 -23.84
CA LEU A 268 46.73 -26.06 -23.32
C LEU A 268 46.73 -24.64 -23.94
N ALA A 269 47.90 -24.00 -24.02
CA ALA A 269 48.04 -22.69 -24.65
C ALA A 269 47.64 -22.75 -26.12
N ALA A 270 48.09 -23.83 -26.82
CA ALA A 270 47.81 -24.02 -28.26
C ALA A 270 46.31 -24.26 -28.50
N LEU A 271 45.66 -25.11 -27.72
CA LEU A 271 44.22 -25.35 -27.83
C LEU A 271 43.38 -24.11 -27.54
N ALA A 272 43.78 -23.33 -26.52
CA ALA A 272 43.08 -22.10 -26.19
C ALA A 272 43.18 -21.01 -27.26
N ALA A 273 44.26 -21.00 -28.02
CA ALA A 273 44.51 -20.09 -29.15
C ALA A 273 43.95 -20.62 -30.50
N ALA A 274 43.63 -21.91 -30.58
CA ALA A 274 43.15 -22.53 -31.83
C ALA A 274 41.69 -22.19 -32.18
N ASP A 275 40.89 -21.76 -31.20
CA ASP A 275 39.51 -21.38 -31.40
C ASP A 275 39.40 -19.86 -31.64
N PRO A 276 38.95 -19.38 -32.82
CA PRO A 276 38.79 -17.95 -33.08
C PRO A 276 37.71 -17.29 -32.19
N HIS A 277 36.76 -18.07 -31.65
CA HIS A 277 35.68 -17.62 -30.79
C HIS A 277 35.61 -18.45 -29.50
N PRO A 278 36.65 -18.37 -28.63
CA PRO A 278 36.77 -19.25 -27.50
C PRO A 278 35.64 -19.01 -26.50
N ASN A 279 35.04 -20.08 -26.03
CA ASN A 279 34.07 -20.01 -24.91
C ASN A 279 34.74 -19.58 -23.61
N THR A 280 33.95 -19.19 -22.59
CA THR A 280 34.45 -18.67 -21.30
C THR A 280 35.43 -19.63 -20.60
N THR A 281 35.32 -20.93 -20.82
CA THR A 281 36.20 -21.96 -20.30
C THR A 281 37.59 -21.92 -20.96
N LEU A 282 37.60 -21.87 -22.27
CA LEU A 282 38.87 -21.73 -23.02
C LEU A 282 39.54 -20.36 -22.77
N GLN A 283 38.76 -19.30 -22.62
CA GLN A 283 39.25 -17.98 -22.20
C GLN A 283 39.93 -18.02 -20.83
N ALA A 284 39.34 -18.76 -19.84
CA ALA A 284 39.97 -18.93 -18.53
C ALA A 284 41.31 -19.67 -18.61
N ILE A 285 41.38 -20.67 -19.48
CA ILE A 285 42.64 -21.42 -19.76
C ILE A 285 43.65 -20.50 -20.47
N ALA A 286 43.25 -19.74 -21.48
CA ALA A 286 44.09 -18.77 -22.21
C ALA A 286 44.69 -17.69 -21.30
N ARG A 287 43.93 -17.23 -20.29
CA ARG A 287 44.47 -16.26 -19.29
C ARG A 287 45.58 -16.84 -18.43
N ALA A 288 45.55 -18.16 -18.16
CA ALA A 288 46.55 -18.82 -17.32
C ALA A 288 47.75 -19.36 -18.10
N TYR A 289 47.52 -19.77 -19.35
CA TYR A 289 48.51 -20.36 -20.26
C TYR A 289 48.56 -19.51 -21.52
N ASN A 290 49.24 -18.35 -21.46
CA ASN A 290 49.44 -17.44 -22.58
C ASN A 290 50.86 -17.58 -23.07
N ASP A 291 51.05 -18.28 -24.20
CA ASP A 291 52.35 -18.44 -24.88
C ASP A 291 52.32 -17.71 -26.23
N PRO A 292 53.13 -16.68 -26.44
CA PRO A 292 53.15 -15.96 -27.75
C PRO A 292 53.75 -16.77 -28.92
N GLN A 293 54.34 -17.94 -28.66
CA GLN A 293 54.95 -18.80 -29.68
C GLN A 293 54.12 -20.05 -29.98
N VAL A 294 52.78 -19.95 -29.88
CA VAL A 294 51.88 -21.06 -30.18
C VAL A 294 51.84 -21.36 -31.66
N PRO A 295 51.98 -22.67 -32.07
CA PRO A 295 51.85 -23.06 -33.48
C PRO A 295 50.39 -22.89 -33.94
N ALA A 296 50.22 -22.46 -35.19
CA ALA A 296 48.89 -22.41 -35.81
C ALA A 296 48.35 -23.85 -35.98
N PRO A 297 47.05 -24.09 -35.74
CA PRO A 297 46.47 -25.38 -35.99
C PRO A 297 46.34 -25.68 -37.47
N GLU A 298 46.65 -26.88 -37.87
CA GLU A 298 46.40 -27.42 -39.25
C GLU A 298 44.92 -27.73 -39.40
N HIS A 299 44.32 -28.26 -38.36
CA HIS A 299 42.88 -28.54 -38.28
C HIS A 299 42.41 -28.29 -36.87
N ALA A 300 41.27 -27.60 -36.71
CA ALA A 300 40.63 -27.37 -35.39
C ALA A 300 39.17 -27.76 -35.42
N VAL A 301 38.74 -28.41 -34.34
CA VAL A 301 37.34 -28.74 -34.10
C VAL A 301 36.92 -27.91 -32.87
N PRO A 302 36.11 -26.85 -33.02
CA PRO A 302 35.63 -26.02 -31.93
C PRO A 302 34.82 -26.82 -30.91
N PHE A 303 34.60 -26.29 -29.74
CA PHE A 303 33.73 -26.90 -28.73
C PHE A 303 32.29 -26.90 -29.16
N SER A 304 31.59 -28.03 -28.99
CA SER A 304 30.16 -28.16 -29.13
C SER A 304 29.54 -28.79 -27.87
N SER A 305 28.37 -28.30 -27.45
CA SER A 305 27.63 -28.81 -26.29
C SER A 305 27.18 -30.25 -26.52
N SER A 306 26.89 -30.65 -27.73
CA SER A 306 26.53 -32.03 -28.10
C SER A 306 27.73 -32.99 -28.04
N ARG A 307 28.89 -32.54 -28.48
CA ARG A 307 30.13 -33.33 -28.45
C ARG A 307 30.80 -33.33 -27.07
N LYS A 308 30.69 -32.24 -26.33
CA LYS A 308 31.33 -32.02 -25.00
C LYS A 308 32.86 -32.02 -25.04
N TRP A 309 33.48 -31.81 -26.17
CA TRP A 309 34.93 -31.70 -26.37
C TRP A 309 35.28 -30.76 -27.52
N ALA A 310 36.49 -30.24 -27.45
CA ALA A 310 37.17 -29.48 -28.52
C ALA A 310 38.53 -30.13 -28.78
N GLY A 311 39.11 -29.92 -29.96
CA GLY A 311 40.45 -30.44 -30.30
C GLY A 311 41.12 -29.67 -31.43
N ALA A 312 42.43 -29.82 -31.55
CA ALA A 312 43.19 -29.26 -32.65
C ALA A 312 44.41 -30.13 -32.95
N GLN A 313 44.78 -30.16 -34.26
CA GLN A 313 45.95 -30.82 -34.77
C GLN A 313 46.99 -29.77 -35.10
N PHE A 314 48.22 -30.01 -34.65
CA PHE A 314 49.34 -29.11 -34.86
C PHE A 314 50.51 -29.86 -35.46
N ALA A 315 51.20 -29.24 -36.45
CA ALA A 315 52.34 -29.85 -37.11
C ALA A 315 53.50 -30.26 -36.16
N SER A 316 53.74 -29.47 -35.11
CA SER A 316 54.90 -29.67 -34.21
C SER A 316 54.51 -30.32 -32.88
N LEU A 317 53.22 -30.25 -32.45
CA LEU A 317 52.77 -30.74 -31.15
C LEU A 317 51.90 -32.02 -31.27
N GLY A 318 51.46 -32.41 -32.46
CA GLY A 318 50.52 -33.50 -32.64
C GLY A 318 49.07 -33.10 -32.41
N THR A 319 48.21 -34.08 -32.16
CA THR A 319 46.75 -33.88 -31.97
C THR A 319 46.37 -33.88 -30.52
N TRP A 320 45.65 -32.81 -30.11
CA TRP A 320 45.24 -32.57 -28.73
C TRP A 320 43.74 -32.33 -28.63
N MET A 321 43.20 -32.79 -27.50
CA MET A 321 41.77 -32.65 -27.19
C MET A 321 41.57 -32.18 -25.76
N ILE A 322 40.51 -31.43 -25.52
CA ILE A 322 40.07 -31.02 -24.19
C ILE A 322 38.51 -31.20 -24.10
N GLY A 323 38.04 -31.83 -23.09
CA GLY A 323 36.61 -32.09 -22.96
C GLY A 323 36.19 -32.78 -21.65
N ALA A 324 34.93 -33.19 -21.60
CA ALA A 324 34.39 -33.89 -20.45
C ALA A 324 35.06 -35.27 -20.27
N PRO A 325 35.57 -35.61 -19.09
CA PRO A 325 36.23 -36.87 -18.83
C PRO A 325 35.39 -38.09 -19.21
N GLU A 326 34.11 -38.06 -18.95
CA GLU A 326 33.14 -39.14 -19.25
C GLU A 326 32.98 -39.37 -20.76
N VAL A 327 33.25 -38.37 -21.56
CA VAL A 327 33.18 -38.45 -23.04
C VAL A 327 34.50 -38.86 -23.66
N LEU A 328 35.60 -38.35 -23.13
CA LEU A 328 36.92 -38.64 -23.68
C LEU A 328 37.47 -40.02 -23.25
N LEU A 329 37.08 -40.54 -22.07
CA LEU A 329 37.53 -41.81 -21.50
C LEU A 329 36.37 -42.86 -21.46
N PRO A 330 35.96 -43.49 -22.52
CA PRO A 330 34.95 -44.55 -22.45
C PRO A 330 35.61 -45.90 -22.25
N GLY A 331 35.39 -46.52 -21.10
CA GLY A 331 35.50 -47.96 -20.89
C GLY A 331 36.81 -48.67 -21.17
N CYS A 332 37.95 -47.95 -21.25
CA CYS A 332 39.25 -48.54 -21.44
C CYS A 332 39.81 -49.02 -20.09
N ASP A 333 40.32 -50.24 -20.04
CA ASP A 333 41.07 -50.77 -18.92
C ASP A 333 42.33 -49.96 -18.68
N GLY A 334 42.46 -49.33 -17.49
CA GLY A 334 43.59 -48.46 -17.12
C GLY A 334 43.21 -47.04 -16.74
N ASP A 335 42.07 -46.49 -17.19
CA ASP A 335 41.66 -45.09 -16.97
C ASP A 335 40.70 -44.90 -15.75
N GLU A 336 40.47 -45.98 -15.00
CA GLU A 336 39.54 -46.00 -13.87
C GLU A 336 39.96 -45.05 -12.75
N ALA A 337 41.27 -44.96 -12.51
CA ALA A 337 41.86 -44.08 -11.50
C ALA A 337 41.65 -42.58 -11.90
N VAL A 338 41.88 -42.23 -13.15
CA VAL A 338 41.69 -40.86 -13.65
C VAL A 338 40.20 -40.45 -13.62
N ARG A 339 39.31 -41.38 -13.99
CA ARG A 339 37.86 -41.19 -13.94
C ARG A 339 37.37 -41.03 -12.49
N ALA A 340 37.82 -41.86 -11.58
CA ALA A 340 37.51 -41.75 -10.16
C ALA A 340 37.99 -40.42 -9.56
N GLN A 341 39.20 -39.98 -9.92
CA GLN A 341 39.74 -38.69 -9.51
C GLN A 341 38.90 -37.53 -10.08
N ALA A 342 38.56 -37.55 -11.37
CA ALA A 342 37.72 -36.55 -12.00
C ALA A 342 36.32 -36.50 -11.35
N GLN A 343 35.74 -37.64 -11.06
CA GLN A 343 34.44 -37.76 -10.36
C GLN A 343 34.50 -37.24 -8.91
N SER A 344 35.58 -37.55 -8.16
CA SER A 344 35.80 -37.03 -6.83
C SER A 344 35.91 -35.51 -6.82
N LEU A 345 36.64 -34.91 -7.78
CA LEU A 345 36.72 -33.46 -7.97
C LEU A 345 35.38 -32.83 -8.38
N ALA A 346 34.63 -33.50 -9.26
CA ALA A 346 33.30 -33.05 -9.63
C ALA A 346 32.31 -33.11 -8.46
N GLN A 347 32.39 -34.16 -7.60
CA GLN A 347 31.62 -34.25 -6.36
C GLN A 347 32.00 -33.16 -5.34
N ALA A 348 33.30 -32.74 -5.35
CA ALA A 348 33.79 -31.62 -4.56
C ALA A 348 33.35 -30.25 -5.15
N GLY A 349 32.57 -30.21 -6.24
CA GLY A 349 31.98 -28.99 -6.81
C GLY A 349 32.83 -28.28 -7.86
N TYR A 350 33.92 -28.90 -8.30
CA TYR A 350 34.75 -28.34 -9.39
C TYR A 350 34.21 -28.77 -10.77
N ARG A 351 34.41 -27.91 -11.76
CA ARG A 351 34.29 -28.28 -13.16
C ARG A 351 35.60 -28.89 -13.63
N VAL A 352 35.59 -30.15 -14.04
CA VAL A 352 36.77 -30.90 -14.44
C VAL A 352 36.73 -31.18 -15.92
N LEU A 353 37.78 -30.82 -16.63
CA LEU A 353 38.03 -31.19 -18.03
C LEU A 353 39.25 -32.09 -18.13
N LEU A 354 39.22 -33.00 -19.04
CA LEU A 354 40.38 -33.82 -19.38
C LEU A 354 41.12 -33.21 -20.58
N LEU A 355 42.39 -32.93 -20.41
CA LEU A 355 43.33 -32.76 -21.51
C LEU A 355 43.85 -34.11 -21.94
N ALA A 356 43.72 -34.42 -23.21
CA ALA A 356 44.18 -35.71 -23.78
C ALA A 356 44.90 -35.52 -25.09
N ARG A 357 45.80 -36.41 -25.42
CA ARG A 357 46.50 -36.51 -26.70
C ARG A 357 45.97 -37.72 -27.48
N THR A 358 45.98 -37.65 -28.79
CA THR A 358 45.67 -38.76 -29.69
C THR A 358 46.63 -38.76 -30.88
N ASP A 359 46.91 -39.92 -31.41
CA ASP A 359 47.64 -40.06 -32.66
C ASP A 359 46.73 -40.18 -33.89
N SER A 360 45.39 -40.15 -33.67
CA SER A 360 44.39 -40.17 -34.71
C SER A 360 44.06 -38.75 -35.20
N THR A 361 43.62 -38.63 -36.44
CA THR A 361 43.03 -37.40 -36.97
C THR A 361 41.70 -37.12 -36.31
N ILE A 362 41.44 -35.85 -36.00
CA ILE A 362 40.17 -35.41 -35.39
C ILE A 362 39.21 -34.95 -36.47
N ALA A 363 37.96 -35.34 -36.35
CA ALA A 363 36.85 -34.88 -37.18
C ALA A 363 35.64 -34.49 -36.30
N ALA A 364 34.88 -33.49 -36.72
CA ALA A 364 33.73 -33.00 -35.97
C ALA A 364 32.65 -34.09 -35.70
N GLU A 365 32.52 -35.02 -36.63
CA GLU A 365 31.50 -36.05 -36.65
C GLU A 365 31.84 -37.29 -35.80
N ARG A 366 33.12 -37.54 -35.50
CA ARG A 366 33.56 -38.77 -34.81
C ARG A 366 34.69 -38.51 -33.80
N ARG A 367 34.47 -38.97 -32.58
CA ARG A 367 35.52 -38.98 -31.55
C ARG A 367 36.62 -40.00 -31.93
N PRO A 368 37.91 -39.72 -31.72
CA PRO A 368 38.99 -40.70 -31.77
C PRO A 368 38.79 -41.86 -30.84
N GLU A 369 39.11 -43.06 -31.29
CA GLU A 369 38.94 -44.32 -30.52
C GLU A 369 39.96 -44.49 -29.39
N ALA A 370 41.15 -43.96 -29.59
CA ALA A 370 42.24 -44.00 -28.60
C ALA A 370 42.70 -42.60 -28.19
N VAL A 371 42.59 -42.28 -26.92
CA VAL A 371 43.10 -41.04 -26.33
C VAL A 371 44.02 -41.36 -25.11
N ILE A 372 45.07 -40.61 -24.94
CA ILE A 372 46.02 -40.72 -23.84
C ILE A 372 45.73 -39.55 -22.87
N PRO A 373 45.26 -39.80 -21.64
CA PRO A 373 45.04 -38.72 -20.66
C PRO A 373 46.35 -38.05 -20.28
N VAL A 374 46.39 -36.74 -20.25
CA VAL A 374 47.59 -35.94 -19.95
C VAL A 374 47.41 -35.11 -18.67
N ALA A 375 46.25 -34.51 -18.48
CA ALA A 375 45.96 -33.74 -17.27
C ALA A 375 44.48 -33.57 -17.01
N LEU A 376 44.11 -33.40 -15.76
CA LEU A 376 42.79 -32.90 -15.34
C LEU A 376 42.88 -31.37 -15.13
N VAL A 377 42.13 -30.65 -15.90
CA VAL A 377 42.02 -29.20 -15.82
C VAL A 377 40.85 -28.88 -14.84
N VAL A 378 41.16 -28.34 -13.68
CA VAL A 378 40.21 -28.11 -12.61
C VAL A 378 39.83 -26.62 -12.59
N LEU A 379 38.58 -26.35 -12.89
CA LEU A 379 38.03 -24.99 -12.88
C LEU A 379 36.99 -24.86 -11.76
N SER A 380 36.86 -23.65 -11.24
CA SER A 380 35.83 -23.28 -10.25
C SER A 380 35.10 -22.05 -10.73
N GLU A 381 33.84 -21.93 -10.37
CA GLU A 381 33.15 -20.65 -10.51
C GLU A 381 33.66 -19.69 -9.44
N ARG A 382 34.03 -18.51 -9.84
CA ARG A 382 34.50 -17.48 -8.92
C ARG A 382 33.32 -16.90 -8.14
N VAL A 383 33.33 -17.10 -6.83
CA VAL A 383 32.34 -16.46 -5.95
C VAL A 383 32.55 -14.94 -5.98
N ARG A 384 31.47 -14.19 -6.11
CA ARG A 384 31.54 -12.71 -6.12
C ARG A 384 32.05 -12.19 -4.79
N PRO A 385 33.02 -11.27 -4.79
CA PRO A 385 33.59 -10.74 -3.54
C PRO A 385 32.59 -9.96 -2.69
N ASP A 386 31.58 -9.33 -3.32
CA ASP A 386 30.54 -8.54 -2.67
C ASP A 386 29.33 -9.36 -2.18
N ALA A 387 29.26 -10.65 -2.54
CA ALA A 387 28.11 -11.50 -2.19
C ALA A 387 28.04 -11.79 -0.69
N ALA A 388 29.14 -12.13 -0.05
CA ALA A 388 29.16 -12.49 1.38
C ALA A 388 28.71 -11.35 2.30
N GLU A 389 29.07 -10.10 2.00
CA GLU A 389 28.67 -8.93 2.77
C GLU A 389 27.16 -8.66 2.60
N THR A 390 26.67 -8.73 1.36
CA THR A 390 25.24 -8.56 1.03
C THR A 390 24.37 -9.60 1.72
N LEU A 391 24.79 -10.87 1.74
CA LEU A 391 24.05 -11.95 2.40
C LEU A 391 24.04 -11.81 3.92
N ARG A 392 25.17 -11.37 4.52
CA ARG A 392 25.21 -11.04 5.95
C ARG A 392 24.25 -9.90 6.29
N TYR A 393 24.15 -8.89 5.44
CA TYR A 393 23.17 -7.82 5.60
C TYR A 393 21.73 -8.37 5.61
N PHE A 394 21.36 -9.23 4.65
CA PHE A 394 20.03 -9.82 4.60
C PHE A 394 19.71 -10.66 5.84
N SER A 395 20.66 -11.49 6.27
CA SER A 395 20.51 -12.29 7.49
C SER A 395 20.34 -11.41 8.74
N ALA A 396 21.14 -10.34 8.87
CA ALA A 396 21.03 -9.37 9.98
C ALA A 396 19.68 -8.63 9.97
N GLN A 397 19.06 -8.47 8.79
CA GLN A 397 17.73 -7.89 8.63
C GLN A 397 16.59 -8.90 8.84
N GLY A 398 16.92 -10.17 9.18
CA GLY A 398 15.94 -11.24 9.35
C GLY A 398 15.24 -11.64 8.06
N ILE A 399 15.92 -11.49 6.92
CA ILE A 399 15.46 -11.93 5.60
C ILE A 399 15.97 -13.36 5.39
N SER A 400 15.09 -14.29 5.07
CA SER A 400 15.44 -15.68 4.77
C SER A 400 16.10 -15.75 3.38
N ILE A 401 17.18 -16.50 3.29
CA ILE A 401 17.91 -16.69 2.04
C ILE A 401 17.65 -18.10 1.53
N LYS A 402 17.32 -18.22 0.24
CA LYS A 402 17.16 -19.49 -0.47
C LYS A 402 18.03 -19.47 -1.70
N VAL A 403 18.81 -20.53 -1.94
CA VAL A 403 19.63 -20.68 -3.17
C VAL A 403 18.99 -21.75 -4.04
N ILE A 404 18.62 -21.39 -5.27
CA ILE A 404 17.90 -22.28 -6.17
C ILE A 404 18.65 -22.31 -7.51
N SER A 405 19.27 -23.44 -7.85
CA SER A 405 20.11 -23.58 -9.05
C SER A 405 19.79 -24.84 -9.84
N GLY A 406 20.06 -24.81 -11.16
CA GLY A 406 20.05 -25.99 -12.01
C GLY A 406 21.23 -26.96 -11.74
N ASP A 407 22.23 -26.54 -10.97
CA ASP A 407 23.42 -27.33 -10.70
C ASP A 407 23.21 -28.42 -9.64
N HIS A 408 24.18 -29.32 -9.58
CA HIS A 408 24.16 -30.40 -8.58
C HIS A 408 24.07 -29.86 -7.14
N PRO A 409 23.22 -30.42 -6.26
CA PRO A 409 23.02 -29.95 -4.89
C PRO A 409 24.31 -29.75 -4.10
N ALA A 410 25.30 -30.64 -4.25
CA ALA A 410 26.59 -30.53 -3.56
C ALA A 410 27.38 -29.27 -3.98
N THR A 411 27.38 -28.93 -5.27
CA THR A 411 28.04 -27.73 -5.80
C THR A 411 27.38 -26.44 -5.26
N VAL A 412 26.06 -26.44 -5.23
CA VAL A 412 25.29 -25.29 -4.71
C VAL A 412 25.54 -25.12 -3.21
N SER A 413 25.59 -26.23 -2.45
CA SER A 413 25.90 -26.22 -1.00
C SER A 413 27.30 -25.72 -0.72
N GLN A 414 28.28 -26.08 -1.54
CA GLN A 414 29.66 -25.61 -1.40
C GLN A 414 29.75 -24.09 -1.55
N VAL A 415 29.13 -23.53 -2.61
CA VAL A 415 29.07 -22.09 -2.83
C VAL A 415 28.33 -21.39 -1.68
N ALA A 416 27.20 -21.92 -1.25
CA ALA A 416 26.45 -21.40 -0.13
C ALA A 416 27.28 -21.40 1.17
N GLY A 417 28.04 -22.46 1.44
CA GLY A 417 28.95 -22.57 2.58
C GLY A 417 30.09 -21.55 2.52
N GLN A 418 30.73 -21.36 1.37
CA GLN A 418 31.76 -20.34 1.17
C GLN A 418 31.26 -18.92 1.45
N LEU A 419 29.98 -18.65 1.15
CA LEU A 419 29.31 -17.38 1.40
C LEU A 419 28.78 -17.21 2.83
N GLY A 420 28.99 -18.21 3.70
CA GLY A 420 28.54 -18.18 5.09
C GLY A 420 27.02 -18.33 5.25
N ILE A 421 26.32 -18.85 4.25
CA ILE A 421 24.92 -19.21 4.38
C ILE A 421 24.82 -20.45 5.26
N ALA A 422 24.09 -20.36 6.37
CA ALA A 422 23.88 -21.50 7.26
C ALA A 422 23.02 -22.55 6.53
N VAL A 423 23.66 -23.62 6.08
CA VAL A 423 22.99 -24.79 5.53
C VAL A 423 22.68 -25.71 6.71
N ALA A 424 21.59 -25.45 7.43
CA ALA A 424 21.21 -26.19 8.63
C ALA A 424 20.82 -27.65 8.32
N GLU A 425 20.41 -27.93 7.07
CA GLU A 425 19.99 -29.24 6.61
C GLU A 425 20.53 -29.52 5.19
N ALA A 426 20.60 -30.80 4.81
CA ALA A 426 21.12 -31.21 3.51
C ALA A 426 20.40 -30.50 2.35
N ALA A 427 21.15 -30.14 1.30
CA ALA A 427 20.61 -29.62 0.07
C ALA A 427 19.66 -30.64 -0.56
N ILE A 428 18.59 -30.14 -1.18
CA ILE A 428 17.59 -30.97 -1.85
C ILE A 428 17.90 -31.07 -3.34
N ASP A 429 17.81 -32.27 -3.87
CA ASP A 429 17.67 -32.49 -5.31
C ASP A 429 16.23 -32.20 -5.71
N ALA A 430 16.04 -31.18 -6.54
CA ALA A 430 14.69 -30.74 -6.94
C ALA A 430 13.91 -31.81 -7.72
N ARG A 431 14.59 -32.82 -8.28
CA ARG A 431 13.94 -33.97 -8.93
C ARG A 431 13.18 -34.86 -7.95
N GLU A 432 13.54 -34.83 -6.66
CA GLU A 432 12.92 -35.60 -5.57
C GLU A 432 11.82 -34.81 -4.85
N MET A 433 11.54 -33.58 -5.27
CA MET A 433 10.52 -32.75 -4.65
C MET A 433 9.11 -33.26 -4.91
N SER A 434 8.29 -33.27 -3.85
CA SER A 434 6.87 -33.56 -3.95
C SER A 434 6.13 -32.51 -4.78
N THR A 435 5.18 -32.97 -5.59
CA THR A 435 4.23 -32.11 -6.32
C THR A 435 3.05 -31.64 -5.46
N ASP A 436 2.88 -32.24 -4.25
CA ASP A 436 1.84 -31.79 -3.32
C ASP A 436 2.11 -30.37 -2.81
N PRO A 437 1.17 -29.42 -3.01
CA PRO A 437 1.37 -28.03 -2.64
C PRO A 437 1.67 -27.80 -1.15
N VAL A 438 1.13 -28.64 -0.25
CA VAL A 438 1.33 -28.50 1.21
C VAL A 438 2.72 -28.95 1.60
N ALA A 439 3.15 -30.12 1.12
CA ALA A 439 4.47 -30.67 1.35
C ALA A 439 5.56 -29.77 0.74
N LEU A 440 5.34 -29.26 -0.48
CA LEU A 440 6.25 -28.33 -1.14
C LEU A 440 6.39 -27.02 -0.35
N ALA A 441 5.30 -26.48 0.20
CA ALA A 441 5.34 -25.24 0.97
C ALA A 441 6.08 -25.39 2.31
N GLU A 442 5.98 -26.57 2.95
CA GLU A 442 6.75 -26.87 4.16
C GLU A 442 8.24 -27.03 3.83
N LEU A 443 8.54 -27.77 2.76
CA LEU A 443 9.89 -27.97 2.26
C LEU A 443 10.56 -26.63 1.89
N ALA A 444 9.87 -25.78 1.09
CA ALA A 444 10.38 -24.49 0.68
C ALA A 444 10.65 -23.55 1.86
N THR A 445 9.87 -23.66 2.94
CA THR A 445 10.08 -22.83 4.14
C THR A 445 11.29 -23.30 4.93
N THR A 446 11.47 -24.61 5.13
CA THR A 446 12.50 -25.20 6.00
C THR A 446 13.87 -25.27 5.31
N ARG A 447 13.94 -25.60 4.03
CA ARG A 447 15.19 -25.84 3.30
C ARG A 447 15.79 -24.54 2.75
N THR A 448 17.12 -24.50 2.67
CA THR A 448 17.89 -23.32 2.22
C THR A 448 18.42 -23.49 0.79
N VAL A 449 18.82 -24.71 0.40
CA VAL A 449 19.49 -24.98 -0.88
C VAL A 449 18.73 -26.00 -1.70
N PHE A 450 18.46 -25.65 -2.97
CA PHE A 450 17.79 -26.48 -3.97
C PHE A 450 18.69 -26.61 -5.20
N GLY A 451 19.11 -27.84 -5.53
CA GLY A 451 19.89 -28.14 -6.73
C GLY A 451 19.08 -28.84 -7.79
N ARG A 452 19.54 -28.82 -9.04
CA ARG A 452 18.91 -29.42 -10.22
C ARG A 452 17.46 -28.95 -10.45
N ALA A 453 17.17 -27.71 -10.07
CA ALA A 453 15.85 -27.11 -10.21
C ALA A 453 15.60 -26.65 -11.66
N THR A 454 14.52 -27.15 -12.25
CA THR A 454 14.01 -26.63 -13.54
C THR A 454 13.37 -25.25 -13.38
N PRO A 455 13.16 -24.51 -14.49
CA PRO A 455 12.45 -23.23 -14.44
C PRO A 455 11.07 -23.31 -13.79
N GLU A 456 10.29 -24.38 -14.06
CA GLU A 456 8.98 -24.63 -13.48
C GLU A 456 9.07 -24.92 -11.99
N GLN A 457 10.09 -25.64 -11.56
CA GLN A 457 10.31 -25.93 -10.14
C GLN A 457 10.75 -24.66 -9.39
N LYS A 458 11.59 -23.80 -9.99
CA LYS A 458 11.91 -22.48 -9.44
C LYS A 458 10.63 -21.66 -9.19
N ARG A 459 9.72 -21.62 -10.19
CA ARG A 459 8.41 -20.95 -10.06
C ARG A 459 7.57 -21.58 -8.94
N SER A 460 7.52 -22.93 -8.88
CA SER A 460 6.70 -23.65 -7.88
C SER A 460 7.20 -23.41 -6.44
N ILE A 461 8.53 -23.38 -6.21
CA ILE A 461 9.12 -23.06 -4.90
C ILE A 461 8.73 -21.64 -4.46
N ILE A 462 8.83 -20.66 -5.37
CA ILE A 462 8.45 -19.27 -5.09
C ILE A 462 6.95 -19.16 -4.78
N ALA A 463 6.10 -19.79 -5.58
CA ALA A 463 4.66 -19.82 -5.36
C ALA A 463 4.28 -20.47 -4.01
N ALA A 464 5.00 -21.52 -3.62
CA ALA A 464 4.81 -22.20 -2.35
C ALA A 464 5.19 -21.31 -1.14
N LEU A 465 6.27 -20.54 -1.24
CA LEU A 465 6.64 -19.53 -0.24
C LEU A 465 5.58 -18.43 -0.14
N GLN A 466 5.10 -17.92 -1.28
CA GLN A 466 4.03 -16.90 -1.33
C GLN A 466 2.71 -17.42 -0.72
N ALA A 467 2.37 -18.69 -0.94
CA ALA A 467 1.18 -19.32 -0.34
C ALA A 467 1.25 -19.40 1.20
N LYS A 468 2.45 -19.43 1.79
CA LYS A 468 2.68 -19.31 3.24
C LYS A 468 2.65 -17.85 3.75
N GLY A 469 2.50 -16.88 2.85
CA GLY A 469 2.42 -15.45 3.18
C GLY A 469 3.78 -14.74 3.20
N HIS A 470 4.82 -15.35 2.65
CA HIS A 470 6.12 -14.71 2.46
C HIS A 470 6.08 -13.71 1.29
N VAL A 471 6.83 -12.62 1.44
CA VAL A 471 7.09 -11.66 0.35
C VAL A 471 8.45 -11.99 -0.24
N VAL A 472 8.43 -12.53 -1.45
CA VAL A 472 9.60 -13.15 -2.09
C VAL A 472 10.21 -12.25 -3.15
N ALA A 473 11.52 -11.99 -3.04
CA ALA A 473 12.32 -11.47 -4.13
C ALA A 473 13.09 -12.61 -4.81
N MET A 474 13.11 -12.62 -6.15
CA MET A 474 13.97 -13.51 -6.94
C MET A 474 15.05 -12.70 -7.64
N ILE A 475 16.29 -13.16 -7.55
CA ILE A 475 17.44 -12.55 -8.22
C ILE A 475 18.07 -13.59 -9.13
N GLY A 476 18.21 -13.24 -10.39
CA GLY A 476 18.75 -14.13 -11.41
C GLY A 476 19.25 -13.37 -12.63
N ASP A 477 19.90 -14.08 -13.54
CA ASP A 477 20.47 -13.48 -14.76
C ASP A 477 20.22 -14.31 -16.01
N GLY A 478 19.80 -15.57 -15.85
CA GLY A 478 19.64 -16.54 -16.92
C GLY A 478 18.24 -16.65 -17.48
N ALA A 479 18.15 -17.35 -18.60
CA ALA A 479 16.88 -17.75 -19.21
C ALA A 479 16.05 -18.63 -18.27
N ASN A 480 16.73 -19.51 -17.51
CA ASN A 480 16.13 -20.45 -16.54
C ASN A 480 15.48 -19.75 -15.35
N ASP A 481 15.72 -18.45 -15.14
CA ASP A 481 15.18 -17.68 -14.03
C ASP A 481 13.88 -16.95 -14.37
N ILE A 482 13.52 -16.84 -15.66
CA ILE A 482 12.43 -16.00 -16.14
C ILE A 482 11.11 -16.32 -15.45
N LEU A 483 10.77 -17.61 -15.34
CA LEU A 483 9.53 -18.02 -14.67
C LEU A 483 9.55 -17.69 -13.18
N GLY A 484 10.71 -17.85 -12.53
CA GLY A 484 10.92 -17.48 -11.13
C GLY A 484 10.88 -15.96 -10.92
N LEU A 485 11.57 -15.19 -11.77
CA LEU A 485 11.58 -13.71 -11.73
C LEU A 485 10.17 -13.13 -11.91
N LYS A 486 9.37 -13.73 -12.81
CA LYS A 486 7.98 -13.31 -13.05
C LYS A 486 7.04 -13.72 -11.91
N GLN A 487 7.25 -14.88 -11.28
CA GLN A 487 6.42 -15.38 -10.19
C GLN A 487 6.66 -14.62 -8.90
N ALA A 488 7.89 -14.19 -8.63
CA ALA A 488 8.25 -13.47 -7.42
C ALA A 488 7.49 -12.15 -7.27
N ASP A 489 7.33 -11.70 -6.01
CA ASP A 489 6.74 -10.39 -5.75
C ASP A 489 7.64 -9.26 -6.27
N VAL A 490 8.96 -9.49 -6.33
CA VAL A 490 9.95 -8.64 -7.00
C VAL A 490 10.99 -9.49 -7.70
N GLY A 491 11.10 -9.36 -9.02
CA GLY A 491 12.20 -9.90 -9.81
C GLY A 491 13.31 -8.86 -9.97
N VAL A 492 14.55 -9.27 -9.73
CA VAL A 492 15.75 -8.47 -9.90
C VAL A 492 16.70 -9.15 -10.89
N ALA A 493 16.98 -8.51 -11.99
CA ALA A 493 17.96 -9.02 -12.97
C ALA A 493 19.34 -8.38 -12.77
N MET A 494 20.39 -9.18 -13.05
CA MET A 494 21.74 -8.67 -13.22
C MET A 494 21.85 -7.95 -14.57
N GLY A 495 22.64 -6.89 -14.67
CA GLY A 495 22.80 -6.10 -15.92
C GLY A 495 23.39 -6.89 -17.08
N ALA A 496 24.33 -7.83 -16.79
CA ALA A 496 24.86 -8.78 -17.76
C ALA A 496 23.90 -9.95 -18.05
N GLY A 497 22.74 -10.01 -17.40
CA GLY A 497 21.73 -11.03 -17.63
C GLY A 497 21.16 -11.01 -19.04
N THR A 498 20.46 -12.09 -19.42
CA THR A 498 19.78 -12.18 -20.71
C THR A 498 18.76 -11.03 -20.87
N SER A 499 18.53 -10.59 -22.11
CA SER A 499 17.55 -9.52 -22.37
C SER A 499 16.14 -9.92 -21.91
N ALA A 500 15.81 -11.21 -21.97
CA ALA A 500 14.54 -11.74 -21.52
C ALA A 500 14.40 -11.68 -19.97
N ALA A 501 15.44 -12.05 -19.21
CA ALA A 501 15.46 -11.89 -17.75
C ALA A 501 15.32 -10.41 -17.35
N ARG A 502 16.03 -9.52 -18.03
CA ARG A 502 15.90 -8.07 -17.83
C ARG A 502 14.50 -7.55 -18.17
N ALA A 503 13.88 -8.04 -19.24
CA ALA A 503 12.56 -7.57 -19.67
C ALA A 503 11.43 -7.94 -18.71
N VAL A 504 11.52 -9.07 -17.99
CA VAL A 504 10.49 -9.52 -17.04
C VAL A 504 10.74 -9.03 -15.62
N SER A 505 11.92 -8.52 -15.32
CA SER A 505 12.30 -8.07 -13.97
C SER A 505 11.84 -6.65 -13.71
N GLN A 506 11.44 -6.36 -12.49
CA GLN A 506 11.05 -5.01 -12.07
C GLN A 506 12.27 -4.12 -11.75
N LEU A 507 13.42 -4.73 -11.45
CA LEU A 507 14.67 -4.05 -11.12
C LEU A 507 15.83 -4.65 -11.90
N ILE A 508 16.79 -3.80 -12.32
CA ILE A 508 18.01 -4.24 -13.00
C ILE A 508 19.24 -3.60 -12.35
N LEU A 509 20.24 -4.41 -11.98
CA LEU A 509 21.52 -3.95 -11.45
C LEU A 509 22.50 -3.75 -12.61
N LEU A 510 22.57 -2.53 -13.16
CA LEU A 510 23.26 -2.21 -14.41
C LEU A 510 24.77 -2.50 -14.38
N ASP A 511 25.41 -2.31 -13.23
CA ASP A 511 26.84 -2.56 -13.01
C ASP A 511 27.17 -3.99 -12.53
N ASN A 512 26.18 -4.88 -12.52
CA ASN A 512 26.31 -6.23 -11.99
C ASN A 512 26.74 -6.32 -10.52
N ALA A 513 26.75 -5.23 -9.76
CA ALA A 513 27.19 -5.22 -8.38
C ALA A 513 26.08 -5.72 -7.45
N PHE A 514 26.25 -6.92 -6.92
CA PHE A 514 25.32 -7.53 -5.95
C PHE A 514 25.21 -6.69 -4.66
N ALA A 515 26.28 -5.96 -4.31
CA ALA A 515 26.32 -5.01 -3.19
C ALA A 515 25.31 -3.84 -3.29
N ARG A 516 24.63 -3.65 -4.43
CA ARG A 516 23.58 -2.62 -4.57
C ARG A 516 22.28 -2.99 -3.88
N LEU A 517 22.00 -4.26 -3.70
CA LEU A 517 20.72 -4.74 -3.13
C LEU A 517 20.40 -4.18 -1.74
N PRO A 518 21.33 -4.11 -0.77
CA PRO A 518 21.11 -3.44 0.50
C PRO A 518 20.64 -2.00 0.37
N LEU A 519 21.21 -1.25 -0.59
CA LEU A 519 20.85 0.15 -0.84
C LEU A 519 19.43 0.25 -1.43
N VAL A 520 19.05 -0.68 -2.31
CA VAL A 520 17.72 -0.73 -2.92
C VAL A 520 16.65 -1.02 -1.87
N VAL A 521 16.90 -2.00 -0.98
CA VAL A 521 16.00 -2.31 0.14
C VAL A 521 15.89 -1.12 1.11
N ALA A 522 17.02 -0.47 1.42
CA ALA A 522 17.04 0.71 2.29
C ALA A 522 16.24 1.88 1.69
N GLU A 523 16.37 2.12 0.36
CA GLU A 523 15.61 3.19 -0.32
C GLU A 523 14.11 2.85 -0.37
N GLY A 524 13.73 1.60 -0.62
CA GLY A 524 12.33 1.16 -0.54
C GLY A 524 11.73 1.42 0.86
N ARG A 525 12.45 1.05 1.93
CA ARG A 525 12.05 1.31 3.33
C ARG A 525 11.91 2.80 3.62
N ARG A 526 12.86 3.61 3.12
CA ARG A 526 12.82 5.06 3.22
C ARG A 526 11.56 5.64 2.60
N VAL A 527 11.24 5.25 1.37
CA VAL A 527 10.06 5.73 0.65
C VAL A 527 8.78 5.38 1.41
N ILE A 528 8.61 4.12 1.81
CA ILE A 528 7.39 3.69 2.52
C ILE A 528 7.26 4.38 3.88
N GLY A 529 8.33 4.42 4.67
CA GLY A 529 8.29 5.07 5.98
C GLY A 529 7.95 6.56 5.90
N ASN A 530 8.45 7.25 4.87
CA ASN A 530 8.12 8.65 4.63
C ASN A 530 6.66 8.82 4.15
N VAL A 531 6.19 7.96 3.24
CA VAL A 531 4.79 7.96 2.78
C VAL A 531 3.82 7.69 3.93
N GLU A 532 4.15 6.79 4.85
CA GLU A 532 3.32 6.49 6.03
C GLU A 532 3.17 7.73 6.93
N ARG A 533 4.27 8.46 7.18
CA ARG A 533 4.25 9.71 7.95
C ARG A 533 3.43 10.80 7.27
N ILE A 534 3.61 10.97 5.96
CA ILE A 534 2.86 11.93 5.15
C ILE A 534 1.37 11.59 5.18
N ALA A 535 1.00 10.34 4.96
CA ALA A 535 -0.38 9.86 5.01
C ALA A 535 -1.03 10.11 6.37
N ALA A 536 -0.28 9.89 7.46
CA ALA A 536 -0.76 10.15 8.81
C ALA A 536 -1.08 11.63 9.05
N LEU A 537 -0.26 12.55 8.57
CA LEU A 537 -0.51 14.00 8.68
C LEU A 537 -1.72 14.44 7.85
N PHE A 538 -1.79 14.05 6.57
CA PHE A 538 -2.92 14.41 5.70
C PHE A 538 -4.24 13.84 6.20
N LEU A 539 -4.24 12.59 6.65
CA LEU A 539 -5.45 11.97 7.15
C LEU A 539 -5.88 12.57 8.50
N THR A 540 -4.93 13.00 9.35
CA THR A 540 -5.27 13.74 10.57
C THR A 540 -6.01 15.04 10.25
N LYS A 541 -5.55 15.78 9.21
CA LYS A 541 -6.24 16.98 8.71
C LYS A 541 -7.69 16.64 8.29
N THR A 542 -7.85 15.62 7.48
CA THR A 542 -9.16 15.16 7.01
C THR A 542 -10.08 14.83 8.18
N VAL A 543 -9.57 14.06 9.16
CA VAL A 543 -10.35 13.64 10.33
C VAL A 543 -10.78 14.84 11.17
N TYR A 544 -9.87 15.76 11.53
CA TYR A 544 -10.30 16.91 12.34
C TYR A 544 -11.23 17.84 11.58
N ALA A 545 -11.03 18.03 10.27
CA ALA A 545 -11.91 18.88 9.48
C ALA A 545 -13.33 18.30 9.38
N MET A 546 -13.46 16.97 9.21
CA MET A 546 -14.75 16.29 9.18
C MET A 546 -15.45 16.33 10.54
N LEU A 547 -14.72 16.01 11.61
CA LEU A 547 -15.29 16.01 12.97
C LEU A 547 -15.70 17.41 13.41
N LEU A 548 -14.92 18.43 13.05
CA LEU A 548 -15.23 19.82 13.33
C LEU A 548 -16.48 20.29 12.58
N ALA A 549 -16.56 19.97 11.27
CA ALA A 549 -17.74 20.32 10.47
C ALA A 549 -18.99 19.59 10.98
N PHE A 550 -18.82 18.33 11.40
CA PHE A 550 -19.89 17.55 12.03
C PHE A 550 -20.35 18.16 13.36
N ALA A 551 -19.40 18.52 14.25
CA ALA A 551 -19.70 19.15 15.54
C ALA A 551 -20.40 20.51 15.37
N VAL A 552 -19.91 21.33 14.44
CA VAL A 552 -20.49 22.64 14.09
C VAL A 552 -21.90 22.45 13.53
N GLY A 553 -22.08 21.47 12.63
CA GLY A 553 -23.37 21.14 12.07
C GLY A 553 -24.41 20.66 13.09
N LEU A 554 -23.98 19.94 14.12
CA LEU A 554 -24.86 19.50 15.22
C LEU A 554 -25.19 20.63 16.19
N ALA A 555 -24.18 21.45 16.54
CA ALA A 555 -24.35 22.51 17.54
C ALA A 555 -25.04 23.78 16.99
N ASP A 556 -25.30 23.85 15.69
CA ASP A 556 -25.86 25.03 15.01
C ASP A 556 -25.13 26.33 15.33
N VAL A 557 -23.80 26.28 15.27
CA VAL A 557 -22.95 27.47 15.45
C VAL A 557 -22.27 27.84 14.12
N THR A 558 -21.80 29.10 14.02
CA THR A 558 -21.06 29.53 12.84
C THR A 558 -19.75 28.76 12.70
N PHE A 559 -19.37 28.44 11.48
CA PHE A 559 -18.12 27.70 11.25
C PHE A 559 -16.90 28.51 11.77
N PRO A 560 -16.01 27.91 12.58
CA PRO A 560 -14.96 28.62 13.32
C PRO A 560 -13.81 29.13 12.44
N PHE A 561 -13.80 28.84 11.15
CA PHE A 561 -12.71 29.22 10.27
C PHE A 561 -13.16 29.94 9.01
N LEU A 562 -12.32 30.87 8.56
CA LEU A 562 -12.30 31.36 7.19
C LEU A 562 -11.41 30.41 6.33
N PRO A 563 -11.61 30.31 5.01
CA PRO A 563 -10.76 29.50 4.12
C PRO A 563 -9.26 29.81 4.30
N ARG A 564 -8.88 31.09 4.45
CA ARG A 564 -7.49 31.54 4.67
C ARG A 564 -6.86 31.00 5.95
N HIS A 565 -7.63 30.75 7.03
CA HIS A 565 -7.13 30.16 8.26
C HIS A 565 -6.71 28.70 8.03
N LEU A 566 -7.57 27.93 7.36
CA LEU A 566 -7.30 26.53 7.05
C LEU A 566 -6.15 26.37 6.06
N THR A 567 -6.02 27.30 5.10
CA THR A 567 -4.87 27.33 4.18
C THR A 567 -3.58 27.64 4.94
N LEU A 568 -3.56 28.61 5.84
CA LEU A 568 -2.40 28.95 6.67
C LEU A 568 -1.96 27.78 7.54
N ILE A 569 -2.89 27.23 8.32
CA ILE A 569 -2.60 26.11 9.24
C ILE A 569 -2.19 24.88 8.44
N GLY A 570 -2.90 24.55 7.34
CA GLY A 570 -2.55 23.44 6.47
C GLY A 570 -1.17 23.56 5.83
N ALA A 571 -0.79 24.76 5.38
CA ALA A 571 0.54 25.00 4.82
C ALA A 571 1.64 24.80 5.87
N LEU A 572 1.49 25.40 7.05
CA LEU A 572 2.50 25.36 8.11
C LEU A 572 2.60 23.99 8.81
N THR A 573 1.47 23.31 9.03
CA THR A 573 1.48 22.08 9.85
C THR A 573 1.39 20.79 9.02
N ILE A 574 1.10 20.86 7.71
CA ILE A 574 0.98 19.68 6.85
C ILE A 574 1.86 19.82 5.62
N GLY A 575 1.63 20.82 4.76
CA GLY A 575 2.32 20.93 3.48
C GLY A 575 3.84 21.03 3.62
N ILE A 576 4.32 22.02 4.37
CA ILE A 576 5.76 22.22 4.61
C ILE A 576 6.38 21.03 5.37
N PRO A 577 5.83 20.56 6.51
CA PRO A 577 6.39 19.39 7.18
C PRO A 577 6.39 18.12 6.33
N ALA A 578 5.32 17.83 5.61
CA ALA A 578 5.24 16.65 4.76
C ALA A 578 6.29 16.66 3.65
N PHE A 579 6.55 17.83 3.04
CA PHE A 579 7.61 17.99 2.04
C PHE A 579 8.98 17.67 2.63
N PHE A 580 9.37 18.29 3.75
CA PHE A 580 10.68 18.04 4.37
C PHE A 580 10.81 16.60 4.89
N LEU A 581 9.76 16.03 5.49
CA LEU A 581 9.76 14.63 5.94
C LEU A 581 9.86 13.63 4.77
N SER A 582 9.39 14.00 3.56
CA SER A 582 9.55 13.15 2.37
C SER A 582 10.99 12.97 1.92
N LEU A 583 11.86 13.93 2.25
CA LEU A 583 13.28 13.93 1.85
C LEU A 583 14.18 13.16 2.82
N GLU A 584 13.68 12.80 4.00
CA GLU A 584 14.51 12.26 5.07
C GLU A 584 14.92 10.80 4.90
N HIS A 585 16.04 10.44 5.58
CA HIS A 585 16.50 9.05 5.71
C HIS A 585 15.66 8.31 6.77
N ASN A 586 15.00 7.24 6.34
CA ASN A 586 14.29 6.32 7.23
C ASN A 586 14.61 4.89 6.80
N THR A 587 15.32 4.14 7.64
CA THR A 587 15.73 2.77 7.38
C THR A 587 14.98 1.73 8.22
N ASP A 588 13.96 2.18 8.97
CA ASP A 588 13.17 1.30 9.83
C ASP A 588 12.49 0.20 8.99
N ARG A 589 12.46 -1.02 9.56
CA ARG A 589 11.79 -2.15 8.91
C ARG A 589 10.30 -1.87 8.72
N VAL A 590 9.82 -2.00 7.49
CA VAL A 590 8.41 -1.84 7.15
C VAL A 590 7.60 -2.99 7.74
N ARG A 591 6.50 -2.65 8.42
CA ARG A 591 5.56 -3.62 9.00
C ARG A 591 4.33 -3.74 8.09
N PRO A 592 3.66 -4.91 8.03
CA PRO A 592 2.40 -5.05 7.29
C PRO A 592 1.28 -4.22 7.93
N GLY A 593 0.22 -3.87 7.16
CA GLY A 593 -0.94 -3.15 7.65
C GLY A 593 -0.82 -1.62 7.61
N PHE A 594 -0.41 -1.05 6.48
CA PHE A 594 -0.28 0.39 6.25
C PHE A 594 -1.53 1.19 6.67
N VAL A 595 -2.71 0.80 6.18
CA VAL A 595 -3.98 1.51 6.45
C VAL A 595 -4.29 1.54 7.94
N GLU A 596 -4.11 0.41 8.63
CA GLU A 596 -4.39 0.33 10.07
C GLU A 596 -3.45 1.23 10.88
N ARG A 597 -2.16 1.28 10.55
CA ARG A 597 -1.19 2.13 11.24
C ARG A 597 -1.48 3.61 11.04
N VAL A 598 -1.79 4.02 9.79
CA VAL A 598 -2.14 5.41 9.48
C VAL A 598 -3.42 5.83 10.21
N LEU A 599 -4.48 5.01 10.15
CA LEU A 599 -5.74 5.25 10.87
C LEU A 599 -5.55 5.30 12.38
N ARG A 600 -4.75 4.39 12.93
CA ARG A 600 -4.46 4.32 14.37
C ARG A 600 -3.82 5.60 14.91
N PHE A 601 -3.01 6.26 14.10
CA PHE A 601 -2.42 7.55 14.45
C PHE A 601 -3.40 8.69 14.20
N SER A 602 -4.00 8.74 13.00
CA SER A 602 -4.74 9.91 12.50
C SER A 602 -6.09 10.11 13.17
N LEU A 603 -6.79 9.03 13.56
CA LEU A 603 -8.12 9.15 14.15
C LEU A 603 -8.07 9.74 15.57
N PRO A 604 -7.25 9.25 16.52
CA PRO A 604 -7.12 9.89 17.83
C PRO A 604 -6.59 11.31 17.74
N ALA A 605 -5.56 11.54 16.90
CA ALA A 605 -4.97 12.85 16.71
C ALA A 605 -5.98 13.86 16.13
N GLY A 606 -6.76 13.44 15.13
CA GLY A 606 -7.81 14.26 14.54
C GLY A 606 -8.96 14.54 15.48
N LEU A 607 -9.37 13.55 16.30
CA LEU A 607 -10.41 13.75 17.33
C LEU A 607 -9.97 14.77 18.39
N ILE A 608 -8.74 14.63 18.90
CA ILE A 608 -8.19 15.57 19.90
C ILE A 608 -8.11 16.98 19.31
N ALA A 609 -7.63 17.12 18.05
CA ALA A 609 -7.55 18.40 17.38
C ALA A 609 -8.93 19.03 17.16
N ALA A 610 -9.92 18.25 16.70
CA ALA A 610 -11.28 18.75 16.49
C ALA A 610 -11.94 19.19 17.80
N THR A 611 -11.85 18.35 18.83
CA THR A 611 -12.48 18.62 20.15
C THR A 611 -11.86 19.86 20.81
N ALA A 612 -10.53 19.99 20.78
CA ALA A 612 -9.86 21.15 21.36
C ALA A 612 -10.15 22.44 20.58
N THR A 613 -10.21 22.36 19.25
CA THR A 613 -10.56 23.50 18.39
C THR A 613 -11.99 23.98 18.65
N PHE A 614 -12.95 23.03 18.65
CA PHE A 614 -14.35 23.33 18.95
C PHE A 614 -14.53 23.84 20.37
N GLY A 615 -13.84 23.25 21.34
CA GLY A 615 -13.83 23.69 22.73
C GLY A 615 -13.29 25.11 22.89
N ALA A 616 -12.19 25.46 22.23
CA ALA A 616 -11.65 26.82 22.26
C ALA A 616 -12.61 27.83 21.63
N TYR A 617 -13.23 27.49 20.49
CA TYR A 617 -14.24 28.33 19.84
C TYR A 617 -15.43 28.59 20.74
N SER A 618 -15.99 27.52 21.32
CA SER A 618 -17.17 27.61 22.19
C SER A 618 -16.88 28.29 23.52
N LEU A 619 -15.72 28.07 24.13
CA LEU A 619 -15.30 28.72 25.36
C LEU A 619 -15.16 30.24 25.19
N LEU A 620 -14.53 30.67 24.09
CA LEU A 620 -14.33 32.09 23.83
C LEU A 620 -15.64 32.80 23.47
N GLY A 621 -16.43 32.21 22.54
CA GLY A 621 -17.67 32.83 22.05
C GLY A 621 -18.83 32.79 23.03
N GLY A 622 -18.83 31.87 24.00
CA GLY A 622 -19.83 31.75 25.06
C GLY A 622 -19.38 32.38 26.38
N PRO A 623 -18.78 31.64 27.30
CA PRO A 623 -18.51 32.14 28.66
C PRO A 623 -17.58 33.35 28.74
N LEU A 624 -16.63 33.49 27.77
CA LEU A 624 -15.68 34.61 27.78
C LEU A 624 -16.12 35.83 26.98
N GLY A 625 -17.29 35.78 26.33
CA GLY A 625 -17.92 36.91 25.64
C GLY A 625 -17.08 37.48 24.48
N ALA A 626 -16.21 36.67 23.85
CA ALA A 626 -15.37 37.16 22.77
C ALA A 626 -16.19 37.46 21.50
N SER A 627 -15.72 38.41 20.68
CA SER A 627 -16.26 38.58 19.34
C SER A 627 -16.11 37.27 18.50
N VAL A 628 -16.95 37.09 17.50
CA VAL A 628 -16.83 35.95 16.58
C VAL A 628 -15.44 35.88 15.92
N ALA A 629 -14.81 37.03 15.63
CA ALA A 629 -13.48 37.09 15.05
C ALA A 629 -12.38 36.70 16.07
N GLN A 630 -12.53 37.10 17.35
CA GLN A 630 -11.67 36.67 18.45
C GLN A 630 -11.83 35.17 18.72
N ALA A 631 -13.07 34.63 18.75
CA ALA A 631 -13.32 33.20 18.89
C ALA A 631 -12.69 32.40 17.76
N ARG A 632 -12.77 32.86 16.51
CA ARG A 632 -12.07 32.27 15.36
C ARG A 632 -10.57 32.30 15.51
N THR A 633 -10.01 33.38 16.02
CA THR A 633 -8.56 33.48 16.28
C THR A 633 -8.12 32.46 17.34
N GLY A 634 -8.87 32.35 18.45
CA GLY A 634 -8.60 31.35 19.49
C GLY A 634 -8.66 29.92 18.97
N ALA A 635 -9.67 29.61 18.14
CA ALA A 635 -9.77 28.31 17.47
C ALA A 635 -8.58 28.04 16.53
N ALA A 636 -8.12 29.06 15.77
CA ALA A 636 -6.96 28.94 14.89
C ALA A 636 -5.66 28.71 15.66
N VAL A 637 -5.45 29.41 16.79
CA VAL A 637 -4.30 29.20 17.68
C VAL A 637 -4.32 27.79 18.29
N ALA A 638 -5.47 27.34 18.79
CA ALA A 638 -5.63 26.00 19.37
C ALA A 638 -5.34 24.92 18.34
N LEU A 639 -5.93 25.02 17.14
CA LEU A 639 -5.71 24.05 16.06
C LEU A 639 -4.24 24.04 15.64
N PHE A 640 -3.61 25.21 15.43
CA PHE A 640 -2.21 25.29 15.06
C PHE A 640 -1.30 24.64 16.11
N ALA A 641 -1.48 24.97 17.39
CA ALA A 641 -0.65 24.45 18.47
C ALA A 641 -0.72 22.93 18.57
N ILE A 642 -1.94 22.34 18.48
CA ILE A 642 -2.13 20.90 18.52
C ILE A 642 -1.61 20.23 17.24
N ALA A 643 -1.82 20.83 16.07
CA ALA A 643 -1.30 20.31 14.80
C ALA A 643 0.24 20.34 14.77
N ALA A 644 0.90 21.39 15.28
CA ALA A 644 2.35 21.45 15.45
C ALA A 644 2.85 20.36 16.42
N TRP A 645 2.11 20.09 17.49
CA TRP A 645 2.39 18.96 18.39
C TRP A 645 2.30 17.61 17.70
N ILE A 646 1.26 17.39 16.87
CA ILE A 646 1.06 16.19 16.08
C ILE A 646 2.19 16.02 15.07
N VAL A 647 2.66 17.10 14.42
CA VAL A 647 3.87 17.08 13.58
C VAL A 647 5.08 16.61 14.39
N GLY A 648 5.27 17.10 15.60
CA GLY A 648 6.32 16.66 16.51
C GLY A 648 6.27 15.17 16.85
N MET A 649 5.07 14.61 17.01
CA MET A 649 4.88 13.17 17.22
C MET A 649 5.16 12.35 15.96
N ALA A 650 4.72 12.79 14.80
CA ALA A 650 4.95 12.13 13.52
C ALA A 650 6.43 12.18 13.09
N ALA A 651 7.14 13.23 13.53
CA ALA A 651 8.55 13.47 13.24
C ALA A 651 9.51 12.72 14.17
N ARG A 652 9.05 11.89 15.10
CA ARG A 652 9.95 11.13 16.00
C ARG A 652 10.76 10.05 15.24
N PRO A 653 12.03 9.80 15.64
CA PRO A 653 12.83 10.49 16.67
C PRO A 653 13.19 11.92 16.22
N LEU A 654 13.20 12.88 17.18
CA LEU A 654 13.47 14.29 16.87
C LEU A 654 14.98 14.50 16.61
N THR A 655 15.33 14.71 15.34
CA THR A 655 16.67 15.20 14.96
C THR A 655 16.74 16.72 15.05
N ALA A 656 17.95 17.28 15.03
CA ALA A 656 18.14 18.75 15.04
C ALA A 656 17.39 19.43 13.87
N MET A 657 17.39 18.81 12.69
CA MET A 657 16.66 19.31 11.51
C MET A 657 15.15 19.33 11.74
N ARG A 658 14.57 18.25 12.31
CA ARG A 658 13.14 18.14 12.58
C ARG A 658 12.70 19.12 13.67
N ALA A 659 13.52 19.25 14.73
CA ALA A 659 13.29 20.24 15.77
C ALA A 659 13.36 21.67 15.20
N GLY A 660 14.34 21.95 14.34
CA GLY A 660 14.46 23.22 13.63
C GLY A 660 13.26 23.53 12.73
N LEU A 661 12.75 22.53 12.00
CA LEU A 661 11.53 22.67 11.19
C LEU A 661 10.32 23.05 12.06
N ILE A 662 10.10 22.33 13.16
CA ILE A 662 8.99 22.62 14.08
C ILE A 662 9.15 24.02 14.70
N ALA A 663 10.36 24.39 15.13
CA ALA A 663 10.62 25.74 15.65
C ALA A 663 10.32 26.80 14.59
N THR A 664 10.73 26.58 13.34
CA THR A 664 10.51 27.55 12.25
C THR A 664 9.01 27.76 11.98
N ILE A 665 8.19 26.71 11.93
CA ILE A 665 6.74 26.88 11.72
C ILE A 665 6.07 27.56 12.91
N CYS A 666 6.52 27.29 14.15
CA CYS A 666 6.01 27.96 15.33
C CYS A 666 6.39 29.47 15.34
N VAL A 667 7.62 29.80 14.99
CA VAL A 667 8.07 31.20 14.85
C VAL A 667 7.31 31.89 13.74
N ALA A 668 7.12 31.26 12.58
CA ALA A 668 6.35 31.84 11.48
C ALA A 668 4.90 32.16 11.89
N PHE A 669 4.23 31.25 12.60
CA PHE A 669 2.87 31.48 13.10
C PHE A 669 2.85 32.61 14.18
N ALA A 670 3.80 32.62 15.09
CA ALA A 670 3.92 33.68 16.10
C ALA A 670 4.15 35.07 15.45
N LEU A 671 4.98 35.17 14.40
CA LEU A 671 5.17 36.37 13.62
C LEU A 671 3.86 36.84 12.94
N ILE A 672 3.07 35.92 12.41
CA ILE A 672 1.75 36.22 11.80
C ILE A 672 0.81 36.81 12.85
N LEU A 673 0.80 36.30 14.07
CA LEU A 673 -0.01 36.83 15.16
C LEU A 673 0.51 38.21 15.67
N ARG A 674 1.80 38.45 15.55
CA ARG A 674 2.45 39.67 16.08
C ARG A 674 2.44 40.86 15.10
N LEU A 675 2.64 40.60 13.81
CA LEU A 675 2.77 41.64 12.78
C LEU A 675 1.38 42.08 12.28
N PRO A 676 1.00 43.36 12.45
CA PRO A 676 -0.33 43.85 12.07
C PRO A 676 -0.74 43.57 10.60
N PRO A 677 0.16 43.77 9.60
CA PRO A 677 -0.22 43.50 8.20
C PRO A 677 -0.59 42.04 7.95
N LEU A 678 0.18 41.09 8.52
CA LEU A 678 -0.08 39.67 8.38
C LEU A 678 -1.33 39.25 9.14
N ARG A 679 -1.53 39.79 10.32
CA ARG A 679 -2.71 39.53 11.13
C ARG A 679 -3.99 39.99 10.42
N LEU A 680 -3.98 41.19 9.84
CA LEU A 680 -5.10 41.70 9.03
C LEU A 680 -5.33 40.86 7.78
N PHE A 681 -4.26 40.46 7.09
CA PHE A 681 -4.34 39.63 5.90
C PHE A 681 -5.06 38.31 6.20
N PHE A 682 -4.72 37.66 7.31
CA PHE A 682 -5.35 36.39 7.75
C PHE A 682 -6.63 36.61 8.57
N ALA A 683 -7.09 37.85 8.79
CA ALA A 683 -8.27 38.19 9.64
C ALA A 683 -8.21 37.57 11.04
N LEU A 684 -7.07 37.71 11.68
CA LEU A 684 -6.85 37.29 13.07
C LEU A 684 -6.95 38.52 13.99
N GLU A 685 -7.79 38.45 15.02
CA GLU A 685 -7.92 39.53 15.99
C GLU A 685 -7.09 39.26 17.27
N PRO A 686 -6.61 40.32 17.95
CA PRO A 686 -5.87 40.15 19.18
C PRO A 686 -6.75 39.57 20.27
N LEU A 687 -6.23 38.60 21.03
CA LEU A 687 -6.88 37.96 22.15
C LEU A 687 -6.49 38.69 23.46
N GLN A 688 -7.45 38.85 24.39
CA GLN A 688 -7.21 39.34 25.75
C GLN A 688 -6.51 38.28 26.60
N ALA A 689 -5.89 38.66 27.70
CA ALA A 689 -5.14 37.75 28.57
C ALA A 689 -5.96 36.53 29.05
N MET A 690 -7.23 36.75 29.44
CA MET A 690 -8.13 35.68 29.87
C MET A 690 -8.44 34.70 28.74
N MET A 691 -8.61 35.17 27.51
CA MET A 691 -8.83 34.36 26.34
C MET A 691 -7.60 33.50 26.00
N TRP A 692 -6.38 34.09 26.11
CA TRP A 692 -5.13 33.33 25.98
C TRP A 692 -5.03 32.24 27.04
N ALA A 693 -5.37 32.53 28.31
CA ALA A 693 -5.36 31.53 29.38
C ALA A 693 -6.27 30.36 29.07
N GLY A 694 -7.48 30.61 28.54
CA GLY A 694 -8.42 29.59 28.12
C GLY A 694 -7.90 28.71 26.99
N VAL A 695 -7.33 29.35 25.96
CA VAL A 695 -6.75 28.60 24.82
C VAL A 695 -5.55 27.74 25.28
N VAL A 696 -4.64 28.30 26.10
CA VAL A 696 -3.49 27.57 26.62
C VAL A 696 -3.92 26.38 27.49
N ALA A 697 -4.92 26.55 28.34
CA ALA A 697 -5.45 25.46 29.16
C ALA A 697 -6.00 24.30 28.31
N ILE A 698 -6.79 24.60 27.26
CA ILE A 698 -7.32 23.59 26.35
C ILE A 698 -6.19 22.88 25.59
N VAL A 699 -5.21 23.63 25.09
CA VAL A 699 -4.04 23.08 24.37
C VAL A 699 -3.20 22.18 25.28
N ALA A 700 -3.00 22.56 26.54
CA ALA A 700 -2.26 21.77 27.53
C ALA A 700 -2.96 20.43 27.82
N VAL A 701 -4.28 20.44 28.04
CA VAL A 701 -5.08 19.23 28.25
C VAL A 701 -5.05 18.34 26.99
N ALA A 702 -5.27 18.92 25.82
CA ALA A 702 -5.25 18.20 24.55
C ALA A 702 -3.87 17.61 24.23
N GLY A 703 -2.78 18.35 24.49
CA GLY A 703 -1.40 17.89 24.35
C GLY A 703 -1.08 16.72 25.30
N GLY A 704 -1.56 16.78 26.55
CA GLY A 704 -1.48 15.68 27.51
C GLY A 704 -2.20 14.42 27.04
N LEU A 705 -3.43 14.57 26.53
CA LEU A 705 -4.20 13.45 25.94
C LEU A 705 -3.53 12.87 24.70
N ALA A 706 -2.92 13.71 23.85
CA ALA A 706 -2.19 13.25 22.69
C ALA A 706 -0.95 12.44 23.07
N LEU A 707 -0.18 12.88 24.09
CA LEU A 707 0.93 12.11 24.63
C LEU A 707 0.47 10.77 25.21
N TRP A 708 -0.61 10.78 25.99
CA TRP A 708 -1.15 9.57 26.58
C TRP A 708 -1.61 8.57 25.52
N SER A 709 -2.29 9.01 24.45
CA SER A 709 -2.77 8.17 23.37
C SER A 709 -1.64 7.46 22.57
N VAL A 710 -0.46 8.09 22.49
CA VAL A 710 0.72 7.54 21.83
C VAL A 710 1.59 6.69 22.77
N SER A 711 1.61 7.00 24.09
CA SER A 711 2.45 6.34 25.08
C SER A 711 1.85 5.03 25.62
N VAL A 712 0.57 4.75 25.39
CA VAL A 712 -0.03 3.44 25.71
C VAL A 712 0.59 2.37 24.82
N PRO A 713 1.54 1.56 25.33
CA PRO A 713 2.23 0.59 24.51
C PRO A 713 1.24 -0.45 24.02
N ALA A 714 1.38 -0.81 22.75
CA ALA A 714 0.65 -1.89 22.11
C ALA A 714 1.04 -3.26 22.73
N ARG A 715 0.66 -3.49 23.99
CA ARG A 715 0.76 -4.80 24.62
C ARG A 715 -0.47 -5.65 24.24
N ARG A 716 -0.55 -6.05 22.96
CA ARG A 716 -1.28 -7.25 22.55
C ARG A 716 -0.73 -7.71 21.21
N LYS A 717 -0.10 -8.89 21.19
CA LYS A 717 0.28 -9.62 19.98
C LYS A 717 -0.97 -9.79 19.11
N LEU A 718 -0.96 -9.19 17.92
CA LEU A 718 -1.97 -9.43 16.90
C LEU A 718 -1.79 -10.85 16.37
N ARG A 719 -2.83 -11.67 16.49
CA ARG A 719 -2.97 -12.87 15.67
C ARG A 719 -3.22 -12.44 14.22
N PRO A 720 -2.63 -13.10 13.22
CA PRO A 720 -2.87 -12.76 11.83
C PRO A 720 -4.35 -12.95 11.50
N SER A 721 -4.99 -11.89 11.02
CA SER A 721 -6.34 -11.96 10.48
C SER A 721 -6.27 -12.38 9.03
N THR A 722 -6.56 -13.63 8.77
CA THR A 722 -6.97 -14.09 7.43
C THR A 722 -8.28 -13.40 7.06
N THR A 723 -8.25 -12.52 6.07
CA THR A 723 -9.47 -11.93 5.49
C THR A 723 -10.10 -12.94 4.53
N PRO A 724 -11.28 -13.49 4.80
CA PRO A 724 -12.01 -14.26 3.81
C PRO A 724 -12.82 -13.29 2.92
N GLN A 725 -12.62 -13.38 1.62
CA GLN A 725 -13.53 -12.82 0.63
C GLN A 725 -14.88 -13.55 0.72
N PHE A 726 -15.91 -12.84 1.16
CA PHE A 726 -17.27 -13.38 1.23
C PHE A 726 -17.96 -13.29 -0.13
N LYS A 727 -18.28 -14.45 -0.72
CA LYS A 727 -19.08 -14.54 -1.94
C LYS A 727 -20.59 -14.47 -1.61
N MET A 728 -21.38 -13.82 -2.44
CA MET A 728 -22.84 -13.67 -2.36
C MET A 728 -23.60 -14.98 -2.02
N ARG A 729 -23.11 -16.13 -2.47
CA ARG A 729 -23.66 -17.46 -2.17
C ARG A 729 -23.60 -17.85 -0.69
N GLU A 730 -22.54 -17.43 0.01
CA GLU A 730 -22.38 -17.70 1.45
C GLU A 730 -23.29 -16.82 2.28
N MET A 731 -23.65 -15.64 1.80
CA MET A 731 -24.65 -14.78 2.40
C MET A 731 -26.05 -15.39 2.41
N ILE A 732 -26.47 -15.94 1.27
CA ILE A 732 -27.77 -16.62 1.14
C ILE A 732 -27.79 -17.87 2.01
N ALA A 733 -26.71 -18.63 2.07
CA ALA A 733 -26.56 -19.79 2.95
C ALA A 733 -26.56 -19.41 4.44
N TRP A 734 -25.99 -18.25 4.82
CA TRP A 734 -26.05 -17.72 6.18
C TRP A 734 -27.44 -17.19 6.56
N LEU A 735 -28.13 -16.55 5.61
CA LEU A 735 -29.53 -16.10 5.78
C LEU A 735 -30.51 -17.28 5.95
N LEU A 736 -30.24 -18.40 5.27
CA LEU A 736 -31.07 -19.60 5.29
C LEU A 736 -30.59 -20.68 6.29
N GLY A 737 -29.39 -20.50 6.87
CA GLY A 737 -28.72 -21.43 7.77
C GLY A 737 -29.31 -21.45 9.19
N ARG A 738 -29.25 -22.61 9.84
CA ARG A 738 -29.89 -23.00 11.12
C ARG A 738 -29.49 -22.21 12.38
N GLY A 739 -28.81 -21.05 12.30
CA GLY A 739 -28.25 -20.34 13.46
C GLY A 739 -28.69 -18.88 13.67
N SER A 740 -29.43 -18.23 12.74
CA SER A 740 -29.99 -16.90 12.93
C SER A 740 -31.48 -16.96 13.24
N PRO A 741 -31.98 -16.27 14.30
CA PRO A 741 -33.40 -16.24 14.51
C PRO A 741 -34.06 -15.52 13.33
N LYS A 742 -34.81 -16.28 12.50
CA LYS A 742 -35.60 -15.76 11.37
C LYS A 742 -36.45 -14.52 11.79
N TRP A 743 -36.85 -14.48 13.02
CA TRP A 743 -37.61 -13.40 13.66
C TRP A 743 -36.84 -12.07 13.69
N PHE A 744 -35.50 -12.05 13.82
CA PHE A 744 -34.75 -10.78 13.84
C PHE A 744 -34.83 -10.08 12.48
N LEU A 745 -34.64 -10.82 11.39
CA LEU A 745 -34.71 -10.23 10.03
C LEU A 745 -36.13 -9.81 9.69
N VAL A 746 -37.14 -10.60 10.08
CA VAL A 746 -38.56 -10.24 9.93
C VAL A 746 -38.86 -8.97 10.74
N THR A 747 -38.46 -8.90 12.00
CA THR A 747 -38.65 -7.72 12.82
C THR A 747 -37.96 -6.48 12.23
N ALA A 748 -36.70 -6.64 11.81
CA ALA A 748 -35.94 -5.54 11.19
C ALA A 748 -36.62 -5.09 9.87
N ALA A 749 -37.07 -6.01 9.03
CA ALA A 749 -37.78 -5.68 7.79
C ALA A 749 -39.11 -4.95 8.09
N VAL A 750 -39.88 -5.40 9.08
CA VAL A 750 -41.09 -4.72 9.51
C VAL A 750 -40.80 -3.32 10.03
N LEU A 751 -39.72 -3.12 10.81
CA LEU A 751 -39.36 -1.81 11.32
C LEU A 751 -38.85 -0.87 10.22
N VAL A 752 -38.10 -1.38 9.23
CA VAL A 752 -37.64 -0.58 8.09
C VAL A 752 -38.81 -0.22 7.18
N VAL A 753 -39.58 -1.21 6.73
CA VAL A 753 -40.68 -0.98 5.77
C VAL A 753 -41.82 -0.25 6.46
N GLY A 754 -42.24 -0.69 7.63
CA GLY A 754 -43.32 -0.06 8.39
C GLY A 754 -42.96 1.33 8.87
N GLY A 755 -41.75 1.56 9.36
CA GLY A 755 -41.28 2.88 9.77
C GLY A 755 -41.13 3.84 8.60
N ALA A 756 -40.61 3.39 7.46
CA ALA A 756 -40.51 4.20 6.25
C ALA A 756 -41.91 4.52 5.67
N TRP A 757 -42.82 3.54 5.64
CA TRP A 757 -44.20 3.73 5.17
C TRP A 757 -44.96 4.74 6.09
N LEU A 758 -44.83 4.59 7.38
CA LEU A 758 -45.43 5.52 8.34
C LEU A 758 -44.86 6.93 8.23
N PHE A 759 -43.53 7.06 8.07
CA PHE A 759 -42.86 8.34 7.88
C PHE A 759 -43.34 9.03 6.59
N LEU A 760 -43.38 8.29 5.47
CA LEU A 760 -43.81 8.84 4.17
C LEU A 760 -45.26 9.19 4.16
N GLY A 761 -46.13 8.40 4.81
CA GLY A 761 -47.59 8.73 4.95
C GLY A 761 -47.78 10.00 5.76
N ILE A 762 -47.10 10.15 6.92
CA ILE A 762 -47.17 11.39 7.71
C ILE A 762 -46.59 12.58 6.95
N LEU A 763 -45.55 12.37 6.17
CA LEU A 763 -44.98 13.43 5.33
C LEU A 763 -45.96 13.89 4.24
N GLU A 764 -46.66 12.95 3.61
CA GLU A 764 -47.71 13.20 2.64
C GLU A 764 -48.84 14.03 3.25
N ASP A 765 -49.39 13.56 4.43
CA ASP A 765 -50.42 14.25 5.15
C ASP A 765 -50.06 15.70 5.55
N VAL A 766 -48.78 15.90 5.94
CA VAL A 766 -48.26 17.23 6.30
C VAL A 766 -48.14 18.16 5.07
N VAL A 767 -47.75 17.61 3.92
CA VAL A 767 -47.62 18.36 2.67
C VAL A 767 -48.98 18.70 2.07
N SER A 768 -49.92 17.73 2.06
CA SER A 768 -51.28 17.88 1.48
C SER A 768 -52.27 18.60 2.41
N ARG A 769 -51.91 18.76 3.70
CA ARG A 769 -52.75 19.32 4.78
C ARG A 769 -54.02 18.49 5.02
N ASP A 770 -53.88 17.18 5.03
CA ASP A 770 -54.94 16.19 5.20
C ASP A 770 -55.34 16.04 6.69
N PRO A 771 -56.34 15.19 7.01
CA PRO A 771 -56.96 15.10 8.34
C PRO A 771 -56.02 14.91 9.54
N LEU A 772 -54.85 14.35 9.38
CA LEU A 772 -53.84 14.23 10.44
C LEU A 772 -53.40 15.58 10.99
N VAL A 773 -53.34 16.64 10.13
CA VAL A 773 -52.95 17.99 10.56
C VAL A 773 -54.07 18.64 11.40
N ALA A 774 -55.35 18.31 11.12
CA ALA A 774 -56.46 18.73 11.99
C ALA A 774 -56.43 18.03 13.36
N PHE A 775 -55.96 16.76 13.40
CA PHE A 775 -55.79 16.03 14.63
C PHE A 775 -54.62 16.60 15.50
N ASP A 776 -53.60 17.16 14.88
CA ASP A 776 -52.52 17.84 15.56
C ASP A 776 -52.99 19.00 16.46
N ALA A 777 -53.92 19.84 15.95
CA ALA A 777 -54.49 20.96 16.68
C ALA A 777 -55.33 20.45 17.88
N LEU A 778 -56.12 19.39 17.69
CA LEU A 778 -56.98 18.82 18.71
C LEU A 778 -56.14 18.19 19.86
N ILE A 779 -55.10 17.47 19.52
CA ILE A 779 -54.15 16.90 20.52
C ILE A 779 -53.44 18.01 21.28
N TYR A 780 -52.96 19.03 20.56
CA TYR A 780 -52.24 20.18 21.16
C TYR A 780 -53.14 20.86 22.25
N GLU A 781 -54.39 21.17 21.91
CA GLU A 781 -55.35 21.77 22.85
C GLU A 781 -55.65 20.81 24.02
N ALA A 782 -55.87 19.52 23.75
CA ALA A 782 -56.12 18.53 24.83
C ALA A 782 -54.93 18.42 25.80
N VAL A 783 -53.71 18.38 25.28
CA VAL A 783 -52.48 18.29 26.14
C VAL A 783 -52.22 19.58 26.89
N ARG A 784 -52.55 20.74 26.32
CA ARG A 784 -52.41 22.04 26.98
C ARG A 784 -53.28 22.14 28.23
N THR A 785 -54.44 21.49 28.30
CA THR A 785 -55.26 21.47 29.54
C THR A 785 -54.68 20.66 30.66
N LEU A 786 -53.72 19.77 30.38
CA LEU A 786 -53.01 18.94 31.40
C LEU A 786 -51.83 19.66 32.05
N ARG A 787 -51.52 20.89 31.65
CA ARG A 787 -50.30 21.60 32.13
C ARG A 787 -50.50 22.11 33.55
N THR A 788 -49.50 21.82 34.38
CA THR A 788 -49.39 22.32 35.75
C THR A 788 -47.92 22.72 36.03
N PRO A 789 -47.64 23.67 36.92
CA PRO A 789 -46.28 24.12 37.22
C PRO A 789 -45.33 23.00 37.62
N SER A 790 -45.79 22.03 38.39
CA SER A 790 -44.99 20.88 38.81
C SER A 790 -44.72 19.90 37.64
N ALA A 791 -45.70 19.65 36.80
CA ALA A 791 -45.55 18.82 35.63
C ALA A 791 -44.72 19.51 34.56
N ASP A 792 -44.81 20.85 34.39
CA ASP A 792 -43.96 21.64 33.52
C ASP A 792 -42.48 21.50 33.89
N SER A 793 -42.13 21.66 35.17
CA SER A 793 -40.74 21.44 35.63
C SER A 793 -40.27 20.00 35.41
N PHE A 794 -41.10 19.01 35.61
CA PHE A 794 -40.76 17.59 35.36
C PHE A 794 -40.50 17.36 33.86
N PHE A 795 -41.41 17.81 32.95
CA PHE A 795 -41.28 17.59 31.55
C PHE A 795 -40.20 18.46 30.89
N VAL A 796 -39.86 19.61 31.44
CA VAL A 796 -38.66 20.38 31.03
C VAL A 796 -37.41 19.60 31.36
N THR A 797 -37.28 19.02 32.57
CA THR A 797 -36.15 18.12 32.90
C THR A 797 -36.06 16.93 31.97
N VAL A 798 -37.20 16.33 31.62
CA VAL A 798 -37.23 15.19 30.67
C VAL A 798 -36.79 15.61 29.26
N THR A 799 -37.25 16.77 28.75
CA THR A 799 -36.84 17.26 27.42
C THR A 799 -35.38 17.60 27.36
N GLU A 800 -34.79 18.15 28.43
CA GLU A 800 -33.36 18.47 28.55
C GLU A 800 -32.46 17.22 28.35
N LEU A 801 -32.93 16.01 28.67
CA LEU A 801 -32.19 14.75 28.38
C LEU A 801 -32.02 14.47 26.87
N GLY A 802 -32.85 15.10 26.05
CA GLY A 802 -32.77 15.00 24.58
C GLY A 802 -32.05 16.18 23.92
N ASP A 803 -31.62 17.19 24.71
CA ASP A 803 -30.95 18.37 24.19
C ASP A 803 -29.51 18.07 23.70
N VAL A 804 -29.06 18.87 22.74
CA VAL A 804 -27.72 18.71 22.14
C VAL A 804 -26.60 18.74 23.19
N GLN A 805 -26.75 19.54 24.24
CA GLN A 805 -25.81 19.68 25.37
C GLN A 805 -25.61 18.36 26.13
N VAL A 806 -26.60 17.50 26.16
CA VAL A 806 -26.56 16.16 26.79
C VAL A 806 -26.15 15.09 25.76
N VAL A 807 -26.75 15.15 24.59
CA VAL A 807 -26.60 14.11 23.56
C VAL A 807 -25.21 14.18 22.89
N LEU A 808 -24.67 15.37 22.63
CA LEU A 808 -23.37 15.53 21.95
C LEU A 808 -22.19 14.96 22.77
N PRO A 809 -22.05 15.21 24.11
CA PRO A 809 -21.04 14.52 24.90
C PRO A 809 -21.14 12.99 24.84
N VAL A 810 -22.37 12.45 24.86
CA VAL A 810 -22.59 11.00 24.71
C VAL A 810 -22.11 10.51 23.34
N ILE A 811 -22.42 11.22 22.26
CA ILE A 811 -21.97 10.89 20.91
C ILE A 811 -20.43 10.88 20.85
N MET A 812 -19.80 11.92 21.40
CA MET A 812 -18.35 12.09 21.35
C MET A 812 -17.61 11.06 22.21
N VAL A 813 -18.11 10.75 23.41
CA VAL A 813 -17.51 9.73 24.29
C VAL A 813 -17.67 8.33 23.69
N ALA A 814 -18.83 7.99 23.14
CA ALA A 814 -19.03 6.73 22.45
C ALA A 814 -18.07 6.60 21.24
N LEU A 815 -17.96 7.62 20.42
CA LEU A 815 -17.04 7.69 19.30
C LEU A 815 -15.58 7.55 19.76
N GLY A 816 -15.17 8.32 20.75
CA GLY A 816 -13.83 8.25 21.35
C GLY A 816 -13.51 6.88 21.91
N TRP A 817 -14.50 6.24 22.56
CA TRP A 817 -14.39 4.88 23.08
C TRP A 817 -14.18 3.86 21.93
N PHE A 818 -14.96 3.93 20.84
CA PHE A 818 -14.78 3.06 19.68
C PHE A 818 -13.39 3.23 19.06
N ILE A 819 -12.93 4.46 18.91
CA ILE A 819 -11.61 4.79 18.37
C ILE A 819 -10.50 4.26 19.29
N ALA A 820 -10.57 4.50 20.59
CA ALA A 820 -9.56 4.07 21.56
C ALA A 820 -9.40 2.55 21.62
N HIS A 821 -10.51 1.80 21.42
CA HIS A 821 -10.51 0.35 21.43
C HIS A 821 -10.39 -0.26 20.00
N ARG A 822 -10.15 0.58 18.98
CA ARG A 822 -9.96 0.18 17.57
C ARG A 822 -11.16 -0.47 16.90
N PHE A 823 -12.36 -0.11 17.31
CA PHE A 823 -13.59 -0.52 16.67
C PHE A 823 -13.95 0.46 15.54
N TRP A 824 -13.07 0.55 14.53
CA TRP A 824 -13.15 1.55 13.46
C TRP A 824 -14.44 1.48 12.68
N ARG A 825 -14.88 0.29 12.45
CA ARG A 825 -16.09 0.02 11.71
C ARG A 825 -17.33 0.45 12.50
N THR A 826 -17.39 0.11 13.78
CA THR A 826 -18.46 0.59 14.67
C THR A 826 -18.45 2.11 14.75
N ALA A 827 -17.27 2.74 14.78
CA ALA A 827 -17.14 4.19 14.74
C ALA A 827 -17.72 4.81 13.45
N ILE A 828 -17.48 4.20 12.29
CA ILE A 828 -18.05 4.65 11.01
C ILE A 828 -19.58 4.51 11.02
N TYR A 829 -20.10 3.35 11.42
CA TYR A 829 -21.55 3.15 11.52
C TYR A 829 -22.20 4.14 12.50
N TRP A 830 -21.53 4.45 13.60
CA TRP A 830 -21.95 5.45 14.58
C TRP A 830 -22.04 6.84 13.98
N LEU A 831 -21.00 7.31 13.30
CA LEU A 831 -21.00 8.60 12.60
C LEU A 831 -22.07 8.68 11.51
N VAL A 832 -22.23 7.62 10.73
CA VAL A 832 -23.25 7.54 9.67
C VAL A 832 -24.66 7.55 10.29
N ALA A 833 -24.86 6.83 11.40
CA ALA A 833 -26.16 6.80 12.08
C ALA A 833 -26.61 8.22 12.48
N VAL A 834 -25.74 8.93 13.18
CA VAL A 834 -26.06 10.27 13.70
C VAL A 834 -26.04 11.33 12.60
N GLY A 835 -24.97 11.36 11.78
CA GLY A 835 -24.76 12.42 10.79
C GLY A 835 -25.82 12.44 9.69
N VAL A 836 -26.20 11.26 9.15
CA VAL A 836 -27.23 11.18 8.10
C VAL A 836 -28.59 11.52 8.66
N ALA A 837 -28.93 11.03 9.85
CA ALA A 837 -30.23 11.34 10.46
C ALA A 837 -30.38 12.84 10.69
N GLU A 838 -29.39 13.49 11.28
CA GLU A 838 -29.42 14.92 11.57
C GLU A 838 -29.43 15.76 10.29
N ALA A 839 -28.62 15.38 9.28
CA ALA A 839 -28.60 16.04 7.99
C ALA A 839 -29.97 16.00 7.29
N LEU A 840 -30.63 14.82 7.28
CA LEU A 840 -31.95 14.66 6.68
C LEU A 840 -33.04 15.45 7.41
N VAL A 841 -33.03 15.42 8.74
CA VAL A 841 -33.96 16.24 9.55
C VAL A 841 -33.84 17.72 9.20
N LYS A 842 -32.61 18.26 9.10
CA LYS A 842 -32.37 19.67 8.76
C LYS A 842 -32.82 20.00 7.33
N VAL A 843 -32.51 19.11 6.39
CA VAL A 843 -32.94 19.28 4.99
C VAL A 843 -34.47 19.32 4.86
N ILE A 844 -35.17 18.41 5.57
CA ILE A 844 -36.63 18.35 5.55
C ILE A 844 -37.23 19.60 6.22
N LYS A 845 -36.70 20.07 7.32
CA LYS A 845 -37.10 21.31 7.99
C LYS A 845 -36.99 22.52 7.03
N LEU A 846 -35.85 22.61 6.33
CA LEU A 846 -35.60 23.64 5.32
C LEU A 846 -36.54 23.55 4.12
N ALA A 847 -36.96 22.36 3.71
CA ALA A 847 -37.84 22.17 2.56
C ALA A 847 -39.31 22.49 2.91
N LEU A 848 -39.78 22.10 4.08
CA LEU A 848 -41.18 22.18 4.44
C LEU A 848 -41.59 23.48 5.15
N HIS A 849 -40.69 24.15 5.84
CA HIS A 849 -40.92 25.40 6.59
C HIS A 849 -42.14 25.32 7.52
N ARG A 850 -42.48 24.15 8.05
CA ARG A 850 -43.68 23.96 8.90
C ARG A 850 -43.54 24.72 10.23
N PRO A 851 -44.46 25.61 10.61
CA PRO A 851 -44.38 26.34 11.86
C PRO A 851 -44.68 25.42 13.06
N ARG A 852 -44.13 25.76 14.24
CA ARG A 852 -44.41 25.11 15.51
C ARG A 852 -45.74 25.55 16.11
N PRO A 853 -46.32 24.76 17.05
CA PRO A 853 -47.47 25.22 17.81
C PRO A 853 -47.23 26.52 18.59
N GLY A 854 -46.03 26.69 19.16
CA GLY A 854 -45.60 27.90 19.84
C GLY A 854 -44.33 28.54 19.27
N ALA A 855 -44.17 29.82 19.36
CA ALA A 855 -42.96 30.55 18.88
C ALA A 855 -41.81 30.45 19.91
N LEU A 856 -41.34 29.21 20.17
CA LEU A 856 -40.37 28.90 21.22
C LEU A 856 -38.91 29.01 20.80
N TYR A 857 -38.66 29.04 19.49
CA TYR A 857 -37.33 28.92 18.93
C TYR A 857 -37.10 29.89 17.74
N ALA A 858 -35.80 30.21 17.50
CA ALA A 858 -35.40 31.04 16.36
C ALA A 858 -34.51 30.23 15.38
N GLY A 859 -34.22 30.74 14.21
CA GLY A 859 -33.41 30.10 13.21
C GLY A 859 -34.06 28.86 12.61
N LEU A 860 -33.27 27.81 12.32
CA LEU A 860 -33.74 26.57 11.73
C LEU A 860 -34.70 25.81 12.68
N GLU A 861 -34.50 25.98 13.99
CA GLU A 861 -35.33 25.33 15.03
C GLU A 861 -36.75 25.93 15.12
N GLN A 862 -37.04 27.04 14.46
CA GLN A 862 -38.42 27.56 14.35
C GLN A 862 -39.35 26.61 13.57
N PHE A 863 -38.76 25.74 12.68
CA PHE A 863 -39.54 24.77 11.93
C PHE A 863 -39.74 23.48 12.72
N SER A 864 -40.93 22.92 12.61
CA SER A 864 -41.36 21.83 13.48
C SER A 864 -41.10 20.43 12.95
N PHE A 865 -41.20 20.20 11.64
CA PHE A 865 -41.23 18.86 11.04
C PHE A 865 -39.88 18.43 10.41
N PRO A 866 -39.39 17.24 10.69
CA PRO A 866 -39.77 16.37 11.79
C PRO A 866 -39.12 16.82 13.12
N SER A 867 -39.51 16.25 14.25
CA SER A 867 -38.92 16.56 15.55
C SER A 867 -37.47 16.07 15.67
N SER A 868 -36.49 17.00 15.76
CA SER A 868 -35.05 16.69 15.93
C SER A 868 -34.80 15.90 17.21
N HIS A 869 -35.41 16.30 18.36
CA HIS A 869 -35.26 15.60 19.65
C HIS A 869 -35.77 14.16 19.58
N ALA A 870 -36.95 13.92 19.02
CA ALA A 870 -37.48 12.57 18.86
C ALA A 870 -36.58 11.71 17.96
N THR A 871 -36.16 12.24 16.80
CA THR A 871 -35.28 11.52 15.86
C THR A 871 -33.94 11.20 16.49
N LEU A 872 -33.24 12.24 17.05
CA LEU A 872 -31.90 12.09 17.57
C LEU A 872 -31.85 11.15 18.79
N THR A 873 -32.86 11.24 19.67
CA THR A 873 -32.98 10.33 20.84
C THR A 873 -33.11 8.88 20.38
N VAL A 874 -33.97 8.59 19.40
CA VAL A 874 -34.08 7.25 18.79
C VAL A 874 -32.73 6.79 18.20
N VAL A 875 -32.11 7.61 17.40
CA VAL A 875 -30.89 7.25 16.67
C VAL A 875 -29.74 7.01 17.64
N VAL A 876 -29.48 7.93 18.56
CA VAL A 876 -28.34 7.83 19.49
C VAL A 876 -28.55 6.73 20.51
N TYR A 877 -29.62 6.81 21.28
CA TYR A 877 -29.84 5.84 22.36
C TYR A 877 -30.31 4.48 21.83
N GLY A 878 -31.12 4.46 20.75
CA GLY A 878 -31.56 3.21 20.13
C GLY A 878 -30.41 2.44 19.46
N PHE A 879 -29.50 3.12 18.75
CA PHE A 879 -28.36 2.43 18.15
C PHE A 879 -27.33 2.01 19.21
N LEU A 880 -27.09 2.79 20.26
CA LEU A 880 -26.31 2.37 21.43
C LEU A 880 -26.89 1.14 22.11
N ALA A 881 -28.21 1.15 22.38
CA ALA A 881 -28.91 0.01 22.96
C ALA A 881 -28.75 -1.24 22.08
N PHE A 882 -28.86 -1.10 20.75
CA PHE A 882 -28.59 -2.19 19.82
C PHE A 882 -27.15 -2.72 19.97
N LEU A 883 -26.12 -1.85 19.92
CA LEU A 883 -24.72 -2.24 20.05
C LEU A 883 -24.43 -2.94 21.39
N LEU A 884 -24.98 -2.44 22.50
CA LEU A 884 -24.85 -3.05 23.83
C LEU A 884 -25.57 -4.39 23.92
N SER A 885 -26.62 -4.59 23.14
CA SER A 885 -27.49 -5.78 23.20
C SER A 885 -26.96 -6.95 22.36
N VAL A 886 -26.15 -6.73 21.34
CA VAL A 886 -25.71 -7.77 20.36
C VAL A 886 -25.13 -9.02 21.04
N ARG A 887 -24.37 -8.87 22.14
CA ARG A 887 -23.74 -9.98 22.88
C ARG A 887 -24.21 -10.11 24.33
N SER A 888 -25.28 -9.45 24.68
CA SER A 888 -25.85 -9.48 26.05
C SER A 888 -26.79 -10.67 26.26
N SER A 889 -26.94 -11.10 27.53
CA SER A 889 -27.94 -12.11 27.91
C SER A 889 -29.35 -11.63 27.57
N HIS A 890 -30.30 -12.55 27.43
CA HIS A 890 -31.69 -12.21 27.09
C HIS A 890 -32.29 -11.22 28.10
N ARG A 891 -32.11 -11.46 29.40
CA ARG A 891 -32.64 -10.57 30.46
C ARG A 891 -32.05 -9.14 30.36
N LEU A 892 -30.73 -9.03 30.14
CA LEU A 892 -30.06 -7.74 30.00
C LEU A 892 -30.48 -7.02 28.72
N ARG A 893 -30.70 -7.75 27.62
CA ARG A 893 -31.18 -7.21 26.36
C ARG A 893 -32.58 -6.63 26.50
N VAL A 894 -33.49 -7.35 27.15
CA VAL A 894 -34.85 -6.87 27.45
C VAL A 894 -34.79 -5.62 28.32
N PHE A 895 -33.97 -5.63 29.36
CA PHE A 895 -33.79 -4.47 30.23
C PHE A 895 -33.29 -3.23 29.49
N ILE A 896 -32.18 -3.37 28.69
CA ILE A 896 -31.62 -2.27 27.90
C ILE A 896 -32.67 -1.74 26.92
N GLY A 897 -33.34 -2.64 26.18
CA GLY A 897 -34.37 -2.26 25.21
C GLY A 897 -35.55 -1.53 25.86
N THR A 898 -36.10 -2.03 26.99
CA THR A 898 -37.19 -1.40 27.69
C THR A 898 -36.81 -0.05 28.27
N ALA A 899 -35.65 0.05 28.92
CA ALA A 899 -35.17 1.32 29.49
C ALA A 899 -34.97 2.39 28.42
N THR A 900 -34.39 2.00 27.26
CA THR A 900 -34.20 2.91 26.11
C THR A 900 -35.54 3.31 25.49
N ALA A 901 -36.48 2.39 25.32
CA ALA A 901 -37.82 2.69 24.81
C ALA A 901 -38.59 3.66 25.71
N LEU A 902 -38.51 3.47 27.05
CA LEU A 902 -39.11 4.38 28.00
C LEU A 902 -38.47 5.78 27.94
N LEU A 903 -37.16 5.90 27.85
CA LEU A 903 -36.47 7.18 27.70
C LEU A 903 -36.93 7.90 26.43
N ILE A 904 -36.95 7.19 25.29
CA ILE A 904 -37.38 7.73 23.97
C ILE A 904 -38.85 8.20 24.08
N ALA A 905 -39.72 7.38 24.64
CA ALA A 905 -41.14 7.72 24.82
C ALA A 905 -41.32 8.94 25.73
N ALA A 906 -40.57 9.02 26.84
CA ALA A 906 -40.66 10.15 27.78
C ALA A 906 -40.19 11.46 27.10
N VAL A 907 -39.05 11.44 26.38
CA VAL A 907 -38.59 12.63 25.63
C VAL A 907 -39.58 13.00 24.52
N ALA A 908 -40.09 12.05 23.76
CA ALA A 908 -41.10 12.28 22.74
C ALA A 908 -42.37 12.91 23.30
N TRP A 909 -42.88 12.37 24.40
CA TRP A 909 -44.08 12.91 25.10
C TRP A 909 -43.83 14.32 25.64
N SER A 910 -42.64 14.60 26.21
CA SER A 910 -42.33 15.93 26.73
C SER A 910 -42.42 17.02 25.65
N ARG A 911 -42.07 16.67 24.38
CA ARG A 911 -42.17 17.61 23.24
C ARG A 911 -43.62 17.99 22.90
N LEU A 912 -44.54 17.05 23.07
CA LEU A 912 -46.00 17.27 22.90
C LEU A 912 -46.52 18.09 24.09
N TYR A 913 -46.20 17.65 25.32
CA TYR A 913 -46.69 18.27 26.55
C TYR A 913 -46.26 19.75 26.64
N LEU A 914 -45.03 20.08 26.30
CA LEU A 914 -44.51 21.46 26.33
C LEU A 914 -44.97 22.30 25.11
N GLY A 915 -45.71 21.73 24.16
CA GLY A 915 -46.19 22.44 22.99
C GLY A 915 -45.08 22.83 22.00
N ALA A 916 -43.94 22.13 22.05
CA ALA A 916 -42.80 22.40 21.20
C ALA A 916 -42.95 21.82 19.78
N HIS A 917 -43.76 20.78 19.62
CA HIS A 917 -44.01 20.06 18.36
C HIS A 917 -45.44 19.58 18.23
N TRP A 918 -45.89 19.42 17.00
CA TRP A 918 -47.12 18.72 16.66
C TRP A 918 -46.96 17.20 16.88
N MET A 919 -48.08 16.47 17.05
CA MET A 919 -48.07 15.02 17.23
C MET A 919 -47.42 14.35 15.99
N SER A 920 -47.81 14.80 14.80
CA SER A 920 -47.30 14.28 13.53
C SER A 920 -45.75 14.49 13.39
N ASP A 921 -45.18 15.63 13.90
CA ASP A 921 -43.74 15.87 13.90
C ASP A 921 -42.98 14.83 14.73
N VAL A 922 -43.54 14.50 15.90
CA VAL A 922 -42.96 13.54 16.84
C VAL A 922 -43.02 12.12 16.26
N LEU A 923 -44.22 11.73 15.76
CA LEU A 923 -44.43 10.42 15.13
C LEU A 923 -43.52 10.24 13.90
N ALA A 924 -43.34 11.28 13.07
CA ALA A 924 -42.44 11.27 11.93
C ALA A 924 -40.97 11.06 12.40
N GLY A 925 -40.57 11.78 13.46
CA GLY A 925 -39.20 11.63 14.00
C GLY A 925 -38.93 10.24 14.56
N LEU A 926 -39.91 9.66 15.27
CA LEU A 926 -39.80 8.29 15.82
C LEU A 926 -39.79 7.24 14.71
N SER A 927 -40.68 7.34 13.74
CA SER A 927 -40.78 6.37 12.63
C SER A 927 -39.56 6.40 11.73
N PHE A 928 -39.07 7.60 11.35
CA PHE A 928 -37.83 7.78 10.57
C PHE A 928 -36.63 7.24 11.35
N GLY A 929 -36.42 7.65 12.62
CA GLY A 929 -35.30 7.20 13.42
C GLY A 929 -35.25 5.68 13.59
N THR A 930 -36.44 5.07 13.82
CA THR A 930 -36.58 3.61 13.98
C THR A 930 -36.25 2.87 12.68
N ALA A 931 -36.77 3.34 11.54
CA ALA A 931 -36.48 2.75 10.23
C ALA A 931 -34.96 2.83 9.94
N TRP A 932 -34.37 3.98 10.23
CA TRP A 932 -32.95 4.25 9.98
C TRP A 932 -32.04 3.34 10.81
N ILE A 933 -32.24 3.25 12.14
CA ILE A 933 -31.42 2.37 12.98
C ILE A 933 -31.65 0.89 12.69
N ALA A 934 -32.86 0.48 12.29
CA ALA A 934 -33.13 -0.89 11.90
C ALA A 934 -32.37 -1.26 10.60
N ALA A 935 -32.34 -0.37 9.62
CA ALA A 935 -31.56 -0.56 8.39
C ALA A 935 -30.05 -0.66 8.69
N LEU A 936 -29.54 0.22 9.54
CA LEU A 936 -28.13 0.20 9.95
C LEU A 936 -27.77 -1.03 10.79
N ALA A 937 -28.68 -1.49 11.67
CA ALA A 937 -28.48 -2.70 12.47
C ALA A 937 -28.36 -3.94 11.57
N VAL A 938 -29.20 -4.06 10.53
CA VAL A 938 -29.07 -5.12 9.52
C VAL A 938 -27.73 -5.03 8.81
N ALA A 939 -27.37 -3.84 8.31
CA ALA A 939 -26.09 -3.61 7.61
C ALA A 939 -24.88 -3.90 8.51
N TYR A 940 -24.96 -3.54 9.80
CA TYR A 940 -23.89 -3.80 10.78
C TYR A 940 -23.71 -5.29 11.06
N LEU A 941 -24.81 -6.03 11.24
CA LEU A 941 -24.79 -7.48 11.51
C LEU A 941 -24.41 -8.30 10.28
N TYR A 942 -24.73 -7.80 9.09
CA TYR A 942 -24.37 -8.42 7.82
C TYR A 942 -22.86 -8.60 7.62
N GLN A 943 -22.12 -7.69 8.08
CA GLN A 943 -20.66 -7.78 8.12
C GLN A 943 -20.25 -8.21 9.53
N ARG A 944 -19.45 -9.23 9.80
CA ARG A 944 -19.06 -9.75 11.13
C ARG A 944 -18.92 -8.64 12.18
N SER A 945 -19.80 -8.65 13.20
CA SER A 945 -19.81 -7.65 14.27
C SER A 945 -18.50 -7.67 15.08
N GLU A 946 -17.95 -6.49 15.37
CA GLU A 946 -16.78 -6.35 16.25
C GLU A 946 -17.13 -6.81 17.67
N ALA A 947 -16.16 -7.42 18.37
CA ALA A 947 -16.37 -7.93 19.72
C ALA A 947 -16.28 -6.80 20.77
N LEU A 948 -17.32 -5.99 20.89
CA LEU A 948 -17.38 -4.88 21.83
C LEU A 948 -17.37 -5.35 23.29
N ASN A 949 -16.60 -4.66 24.14
CA ASN A 949 -16.73 -4.80 25.58
C ASN A 949 -17.92 -3.93 26.05
N SER A 950 -19.13 -4.51 26.01
CA SER A 950 -20.37 -3.81 26.30
C SER A 950 -20.42 -3.18 27.71
N ARG A 951 -19.80 -3.80 28.71
CA ARG A 951 -19.76 -3.26 30.07
C ARG A 951 -18.93 -1.98 30.18
N SER A 952 -17.75 -1.93 29.56
CA SER A 952 -16.89 -0.75 29.58
C SER A 952 -17.52 0.41 28.79
N LEU A 953 -18.11 0.13 27.63
CA LEU A 953 -18.82 1.12 26.83
C LEU A 953 -20.06 1.67 27.61
N ALA A 954 -20.89 0.78 28.15
CA ALA A 954 -22.07 1.17 28.93
C ALA A 954 -21.69 2.07 30.11
N LYS A 955 -20.61 1.71 30.85
CA LYS A 955 -20.13 2.52 31.97
C LYS A 955 -19.69 3.91 31.52
N ALA A 956 -18.90 4.02 30.44
CA ALA A 956 -18.45 5.30 29.91
C ALA A 956 -19.62 6.18 29.45
N VAL A 957 -20.58 5.61 28.72
CA VAL A 957 -21.77 6.31 28.23
C VAL A 957 -22.68 6.74 29.36
N LEU A 958 -22.98 5.86 30.32
CA LEU A 958 -23.86 6.19 31.46
C LEU A 958 -23.27 7.28 32.36
N VAL A 959 -21.98 7.22 32.64
CA VAL A 959 -21.32 8.26 33.43
C VAL A 959 -21.38 9.60 32.70
N THR A 960 -21.08 9.62 31.39
CA THR A 960 -21.13 10.84 30.57
C THR A 960 -22.54 11.40 30.50
N PHE A 961 -23.55 10.56 30.26
CA PHE A 961 -24.95 10.95 30.26
C PHE A 961 -25.37 11.56 31.59
N ALA A 962 -25.08 10.90 32.72
CA ALA A 962 -25.41 11.39 34.03
C ALA A 962 -24.76 12.75 34.34
N VAL A 963 -23.45 12.90 34.03
CA VAL A 963 -22.73 14.15 34.24
C VAL A 963 -23.29 15.26 33.34
N ALA A 964 -23.45 15.01 32.05
CA ALA A 964 -23.94 15.98 31.08
C ALA A 964 -25.38 16.43 31.42
N ALA A 965 -26.27 15.47 31.77
CA ALA A 965 -27.63 15.76 32.17
C ALA A 965 -27.68 16.60 33.47
N THR A 966 -26.89 16.24 34.49
CA THR A 966 -26.84 16.95 35.75
C THR A 966 -26.34 18.39 35.56
N VAL A 967 -25.26 18.57 34.77
CA VAL A 967 -24.69 19.89 34.47
C VAL A 967 -25.69 20.73 33.70
N HIS A 968 -26.33 20.16 32.66
CA HIS A 968 -27.27 20.88 31.81
C HIS A 968 -28.52 21.30 32.60
N VAL A 969 -29.15 20.40 33.37
CA VAL A 969 -30.27 20.71 34.25
C VAL A 969 -29.86 21.80 35.24
N ALA A 970 -28.71 21.68 35.90
CA ALA A 970 -28.28 22.66 36.88
C ALA A 970 -28.03 24.07 36.31
N THR A 971 -27.62 24.17 35.05
CA THR A 971 -27.26 25.45 34.41
C THR A 971 -28.37 26.06 33.55
N SER A 972 -29.26 25.26 32.98
CA SER A 972 -30.21 25.72 31.95
C SER A 972 -31.68 25.59 32.36
N HIS A 973 -32.01 24.77 33.35
CA HIS A 973 -33.39 24.46 33.73
C HIS A 973 -34.28 25.71 33.99
N ALA A 974 -33.77 26.72 34.68
CA ALA A 974 -34.54 27.94 34.95
C ALA A 974 -34.84 28.73 33.65
N VAL A 975 -33.89 28.76 32.70
CA VAL A 975 -34.03 29.42 31.41
C VAL A 975 -35.00 28.66 30.51
N ASP A 976 -34.88 27.33 30.50
CA ASP A 976 -35.76 26.47 29.72
C ASP A 976 -37.18 26.43 30.31
N LEU A 977 -37.35 26.44 31.62
CA LEU A 977 -38.66 26.60 32.25
C LEU A 977 -39.33 27.90 31.82
N ALA A 978 -38.61 29.01 31.79
CA ALA A 978 -39.13 30.30 31.33
C ALA A 978 -39.48 30.27 29.81
N ARG A 979 -38.68 29.58 29.01
CA ARG A 979 -38.92 29.41 27.53
C ARG A 979 -40.22 28.67 27.27
N TYR A 980 -40.50 27.61 28.02
CA TYR A 980 -41.67 26.77 27.85
C TYR A 980 -42.89 27.25 28.65
N ALA A 981 -42.77 28.37 29.38
CA ALA A 981 -43.91 28.89 30.16
C ALA A 981 -45.12 29.20 29.23
N PRO A 982 -46.34 28.83 29.66
CA PRO A 982 -47.54 29.13 28.86
C PRO A 982 -47.67 30.64 28.64
N VAL A 983 -47.77 31.08 27.40
CA VAL A 983 -48.10 32.50 27.08
C VAL A 983 -49.50 32.77 27.60
N PRO A 984 -49.74 33.79 28.47
CA PRO A 984 -51.06 34.15 28.91
C PRO A 984 -51.91 34.51 27.67
N VAL A 985 -53.11 33.95 27.59
CA VAL A 985 -54.08 34.30 26.55
C VAL A 985 -54.51 35.76 26.85
N GLY A 986 -53.77 36.69 26.28
CA GLY A 986 -54.24 38.08 26.24
C GLY A 986 -55.50 38.16 25.40
N ASN A 987 -56.58 38.70 25.99
CA ASN A 987 -57.81 39.02 25.28
C ASN A 987 -57.54 39.65 23.94
N LYS A 988 -57.81 38.92 22.86
CA LYS A 988 -58.11 39.50 21.55
C LYS A 988 -59.52 39.31 21.22
#